data_0cb653fedfef397ade79339f421e54cc
#
_entry.id   0cb653fedfef397ade79339f421e54cc
#
_cell.length_a   1.000
_cell.length_b   1.000
_cell.length_c   1.000
_cell.angle_alpha   90.00
_cell.angle_beta   90.00
_cell.angle_gamma   90.00
#
_symmetry.space_group_name_H-M   'P 1'
#
loop_
_entity.id
_entity.type
_entity.pdbx_description
1 polymer ?
#
loop_
_entity_poly.entity_id
_entity_poly.type
_entity_poly.pdbx_seq_one_letter_code
_entity_poly.pdbx_strand_id
1 'polypeptide(L)'
;MPKLSTRAVYLAVALLAVSVLCTASGKSLAQPSATIALQRVLAGLSSPLLVANAHDGSNRLFIVEQTGQIKVLQPGQTSPTVFLDVTSRIVSGGEQGLLGLAFHPQFSSNHRFFIYYTRPTDGALVIAEYRVSATDPNVADTTERIILTIPHPTNTNHNGGMLAFGPDGFLYIGTGDGGSANDPPNNSQNINVLLGKILRIDIDHPNGSVPYSSPSSNPFFGATPGADEIFAYGMRNPWRFSFDRGTGQLYVADVGQSAWEEVDIVTSGGNYGWRVMEGNHCNPNINGGMCTPIGIAPITEYGHTVGRCSITGGYVYRGPISTLPAGTYIYGDYCTGEIFSLQDGPQSPLLDAPFNISSFGEDEAGEIYVVEYGGGVHRIVNPNAPCSSFISPSSHSFRASGGSGTITVTTPVNCGWTVASNDSFITINSSNSATGTGAVVYSVAPNINGTSRTGTVTVAGLTFTVNQSGVSSISYSRNDFDGDTKTDLSFYRDGLWGTLKSTQGYSTGAAQFLGWGGAGLQPLIADFDGDGRADIAYIVPPSGGQSAAYAILKSITNYDSGQAQFFSAGWPSLGDTPVAGDFDGDGKADPGIWRASQGAWMIPTSSSGYTSFIFSQWGQFGDIPVIADFDGDGKADIGFYRNGLWGVLQSSHGYSTASPLFFSWGGAGLQPIVGDFDGDGKADIGYIVPPSGGQGAVYAIRKSSTGYSFAAGQVLFVPAGFPVLGDTPVVGDFDGDGKADPGIWRESQGVWIIALSSSNYSSYIFSQWGQSGDIAFPNSSGRH
;
A
#
# COMPACT_ATOMS: atom_id res chain seq x y z
N MET A 1 -11.15 -16.43 -92.36
CA MET A 1 -12.42 -15.80 -91.86
C MET A 1 -12.48 -15.92 -90.37
N PRO A 2 -13.01 -15.03 -89.72
CA PRO A 2 -12.37 -13.82 -89.21
C PRO A 2 -12.54 -13.64 -87.67
N LYS A 3 -11.87 -12.64 -87.22
CA LYS A 3 -12.26 -11.61 -86.23
C LYS A 3 -11.83 -11.80 -84.80
N LEU A 4 -10.91 -10.97 -84.41
CA LEU A 4 -11.04 -9.77 -83.56
C LEU A 4 -11.32 -10.07 -82.08
N SER A 5 -10.70 -9.57 -81.18
CA SER A 5 -9.86 -8.44 -80.79
C SER A 5 -10.00 -8.31 -79.28
N THR A 6 -8.98 -8.04 -78.59
CA THR A 6 -8.96 -6.77 -77.81
C THR A 6 -7.61 -6.62 -77.12
N ARG A 7 -7.08 -5.47 -77.29
CA ARG A 7 -5.83 -4.96 -76.70
C ARG A 7 -5.96 -4.80 -75.19
N ALA A 8 -4.96 -5.33 -74.46
CA ALA A 8 -4.63 -4.77 -73.17
C ALA A 8 -3.23 -4.15 -73.26
N VAL A 9 -3.20 -2.88 -73.09
CA VAL A 9 -2.02 -2.03 -73.09
C VAL A 9 -1.26 -2.33 -71.79
N TYR A 10 -0.08 -2.93 -71.90
CA TYR A 10 0.87 -2.97 -70.79
C TYR A 10 1.84 -1.79 -70.96
N LEU A 11 1.72 -0.81 -70.08
CA LEU A 11 2.66 0.28 -69.90
C LEU A 11 3.95 -0.30 -69.24
N ALA A 12 4.99 -0.50 -69.97
CA ALA A 12 6.30 -0.84 -69.46
C ALA A 12 6.96 0.43 -68.94
N VAL A 13 7.02 0.63 -67.64
CA VAL A 13 7.88 1.63 -67.01
C VAL A 13 9.25 0.98 -66.77
N ALA A 14 10.20 1.36 -67.58
CA ALA A 14 11.61 1.02 -67.39
C ALA A 14 12.13 1.78 -66.19
N LEU A 15 12.38 1.12 -65.07
CA LEU A 15 13.15 1.63 -63.96
C LEU A 15 14.63 1.41 -64.29
N LEU A 16 15.31 2.47 -64.64
CA LEU A 16 16.77 2.55 -64.61
C LEU A 16 17.24 2.51 -63.15
N ALA A 17 17.74 1.37 -62.69
CA ALA A 17 18.47 1.28 -61.42
C ALA A 17 19.86 1.88 -61.62
N VAL A 18 20.02 3.15 -61.27
CA VAL A 18 21.34 3.74 -61.04
C VAL A 18 21.79 3.31 -59.65
N SER A 19 22.61 2.28 -59.56
CA SER A 19 23.35 1.91 -58.38
C SER A 19 24.42 2.94 -58.08
N VAL A 20 24.07 4.00 -57.35
CA VAL A 20 25.04 4.82 -56.66
C VAL A 20 25.48 4.09 -55.43
N LEU A 21 26.64 3.47 -55.46
CA LEU A 21 27.34 3.06 -54.23
C LEU A 21 27.71 4.35 -53.48
N CYS A 22 26.80 4.81 -52.63
CA CYS A 22 27.14 5.71 -51.54
C CYS A 22 27.79 4.85 -50.44
N THR A 23 29.12 4.75 -50.43
CA THR A 23 29.88 4.44 -49.24
C THR A 23 29.69 5.60 -48.27
N ALA A 24 28.53 5.61 -47.59
CA ALA A 24 28.37 6.41 -46.39
C ALA A 24 29.23 5.73 -45.33
N SER A 25 30.46 6.20 -45.19
CA SER A 25 31.18 6.12 -43.92
C SER A 25 30.31 6.89 -42.92
N GLY A 26 29.34 6.20 -42.36
CA GLY A 26 28.62 6.64 -41.18
C GLY A 26 29.64 6.73 -40.05
N LYS A 27 30.36 7.85 -39.97
CA LYS A 27 30.81 8.29 -38.66
C LYS A 27 29.53 8.41 -37.83
N SER A 28 29.26 7.39 -37.00
CA SER A 28 28.45 7.58 -35.81
C SER A 28 29.06 8.85 -35.17
N LEU A 29 28.36 9.96 -35.23
CA LEU A 29 28.62 11.06 -34.34
C LEU A 29 28.43 10.46 -32.96
N ALA A 30 29.53 10.13 -32.28
CA ALA A 30 29.48 9.80 -30.87
C ALA A 30 28.69 10.94 -30.22
N GLN A 31 27.53 10.63 -29.69
CA GLN A 31 26.80 11.59 -28.90
C GLN A 31 27.80 12.02 -27.81
N PRO A 32 28.01 13.32 -27.56
CA PRO A 32 28.95 13.72 -26.52
C PRO A 32 28.55 13.01 -25.25
N SER A 33 29.50 12.34 -24.59
CA SER A 33 29.30 11.68 -23.31
C SER A 33 28.63 12.69 -22.36
N ALA A 34 27.53 12.30 -21.74
CA ALA A 34 26.78 13.19 -20.84
C ALA A 34 27.73 13.65 -19.74
N THR A 35 27.93 14.97 -19.61
CA THR A 35 28.71 15.50 -18.49
C THR A 35 27.92 15.28 -17.20
N ILE A 36 28.33 14.32 -16.38
CA ILE A 36 27.72 14.07 -15.06
C ILE A 36 28.55 14.70 -13.94
N ALA A 37 27.89 14.97 -12.83
CA ALA A 37 28.50 15.39 -11.58
C ALA A 37 27.82 14.67 -10.40
N LEU A 38 28.44 14.69 -9.23
CA LEU A 38 27.89 14.12 -8.00
C LEU A 38 27.42 15.23 -7.08
N GLN A 39 26.15 15.21 -6.73
CA GLN A 39 25.56 16.07 -5.71
C GLN A 39 25.40 15.28 -4.43
N ARG A 40 26.16 15.65 -3.38
CA ARG A 40 26.04 14.97 -2.07
C ARG A 40 24.68 15.24 -1.43
N VAL A 41 23.97 14.16 -1.10
CA VAL A 41 22.65 14.16 -0.44
C VAL A 41 22.78 13.89 1.04
N LEU A 42 23.62 12.93 1.42
CA LEU A 42 23.86 12.55 2.81
C LEU A 42 25.35 12.42 3.11
N ALA A 43 25.68 12.57 4.38
CA ALA A 43 27.01 12.31 4.93
C ALA A 43 26.90 11.80 6.38
N GLY A 44 28.00 11.22 6.90
CA GLY A 44 28.08 10.75 8.28
C GLY A 44 27.39 9.42 8.53
N LEU A 45 27.17 8.64 7.48
CA LEU A 45 26.65 7.27 7.56
C LEU A 45 27.78 6.28 7.94
N SER A 46 27.41 5.08 8.41
CA SER A 46 28.33 4.05 8.89
C SER A 46 28.52 2.95 7.85
N SER A 47 29.50 3.08 6.94
CA SER A 47 29.76 2.13 5.86
C SER A 47 28.48 1.78 5.06
N PRO A 48 27.84 2.75 4.40
CA PRO A 48 26.63 2.49 3.66
C PRO A 48 26.91 1.60 2.44
N LEU A 49 26.01 0.65 2.18
CA LEU A 49 26.14 -0.36 1.13
C LEU A 49 25.01 -0.33 0.10
N LEU A 50 23.88 0.33 0.35
CA LEU A 50 22.77 0.35 -0.58
C LEU A 50 21.88 1.56 -0.33
N VAL A 51 21.36 2.14 -1.42
CA VAL A 51 20.20 3.04 -1.40
C VAL A 51 19.06 2.35 -2.12
N ALA A 52 17.90 2.30 -1.49
CA ALA A 52 16.68 1.70 -2.02
C ALA A 52 15.48 2.65 -1.81
N ASN A 53 14.42 2.43 -2.56
CA ASN A 53 13.12 3.07 -2.38
C ASN A 53 12.04 1.99 -2.22
N ALA A 54 10.89 2.36 -1.67
CA ALA A 54 9.82 1.41 -1.36
C ALA A 54 8.77 1.26 -2.48
N HIS A 55 8.82 2.07 -3.53
CA HIS A 55 7.82 2.15 -4.61
C HIS A 55 6.38 2.36 -4.09
N ASP A 56 6.23 3.04 -2.95
CA ASP A 56 4.94 3.26 -2.26
C ASP A 56 4.38 4.68 -2.48
N GLY A 57 5.01 5.48 -3.34
CA GLY A 57 4.66 6.87 -3.61
C GLY A 57 5.16 7.87 -2.57
N SER A 58 5.83 7.40 -1.52
CA SER A 58 6.36 8.27 -0.44
C SER A 58 7.63 9.03 -0.82
N ASN A 59 8.34 8.59 -1.85
CA ASN A 59 9.64 9.12 -2.28
C ASN A 59 10.72 9.11 -1.17
N ARG A 60 10.58 8.21 -0.19
CA ARG A 60 11.58 8.00 0.86
C ARG A 60 12.79 7.25 0.31
N LEU A 61 13.99 7.60 0.78
CA LEU A 61 15.19 6.82 0.51
C LEU A 61 15.55 6.01 1.75
N PHE A 62 15.84 4.74 1.54
CA PHE A 62 16.30 3.83 2.59
C PHE A 62 17.77 3.51 2.35
N ILE A 63 18.59 3.66 3.39
CA ILE A 63 20.03 3.47 3.31
C ILE A 63 20.42 2.30 4.22
N VAL A 64 21.02 1.28 3.63
CA VAL A 64 21.55 0.11 4.35
C VAL A 64 22.96 0.42 4.80
N GLU A 65 23.19 0.39 6.11
CA GLU A 65 24.52 0.47 6.71
C GLU A 65 25.03 -0.94 7.03
N GLN A 66 26.25 -1.26 6.61
CA GLN A 66 26.89 -2.58 6.82
C GLN A 66 26.87 -3.02 8.28
N THR A 67 26.93 -2.05 9.19
CA THR A 67 26.97 -2.24 10.63
C THR A 67 25.65 -2.72 11.24
N GLY A 68 24.56 -2.80 10.46
CA GLY A 68 23.30 -3.40 10.89
C GLY A 68 22.14 -2.43 11.06
N GLN A 69 22.25 -1.19 10.58
CA GLN A 69 21.12 -0.26 10.58
C GLN A 69 20.61 -0.02 9.17
N ILE A 70 19.30 0.12 9.05
CA ILE A 70 18.64 0.72 7.89
C ILE A 70 18.15 2.08 8.33
N LYS A 71 18.52 3.11 7.59
CA LYS A 71 18.09 4.49 7.83
C LYS A 71 17.07 4.90 6.78
N VAL A 72 16.14 5.78 7.15
CA VAL A 72 15.16 6.36 6.23
C VAL A 72 15.32 7.88 6.17
N LEU A 73 15.44 8.39 4.95
CA LEU A 73 15.45 9.82 4.64
C LEU A 73 14.09 10.21 4.04
N GLN A 74 13.40 11.11 4.72
CA GLN A 74 12.15 11.69 4.24
C GLN A 74 12.41 12.71 3.12
N PRO A 75 11.51 12.88 2.14
CA PRO A 75 11.60 13.93 1.15
C PRO A 75 11.79 15.32 1.78
N GLY A 76 12.78 16.07 1.27
CA GLY A 76 13.10 17.41 1.77
C GLY A 76 13.88 17.47 3.08
N GLN A 77 14.14 16.33 3.73
CA GLN A 77 15.00 16.26 4.92
C GLN A 77 16.48 16.09 4.52
N THR A 78 17.38 16.50 5.42
CA THR A 78 18.84 16.38 5.24
C THR A 78 19.48 15.41 6.23
N SER A 79 18.70 14.87 7.17
CA SER A 79 19.16 13.95 8.19
C SER A 79 18.23 12.74 8.24
N PRO A 80 18.75 11.51 8.03
CA PRO A 80 17.95 10.31 8.09
C PRO A 80 17.73 9.87 9.54
N THR A 81 16.63 9.13 9.78
CA THR A 81 16.34 8.46 11.05
C THR A 81 16.54 6.95 10.93
N VAL A 82 16.65 6.25 12.06
CA VAL A 82 16.77 4.79 12.08
C VAL A 82 15.40 4.19 11.75
N PHE A 83 15.34 3.37 10.70
CA PHE A 83 14.15 2.61 10.30
C PHE A 83 14.15 1.21 10.94
N LEU A 84 15.29 0.50 10.86
CA LEU A 84 15.48 -0.81 11.49
C LEU A 84 16.88 -0.90 12.08
N ASP A 85 17.02 -1.51 13.26
CA ASP A 85 18.32 -1.83 13.88
C ASP A 85 18.40 -3.33 14.16
N VAL A 86 19.30 -4.02 13.45
CA VAL A 86 19.62 -5.43 13.61
C VAL A 86 21.07 -5.67 14.01
N THR A 87 21.75 -4.67 14.55
CA THR A 87 23.16 -4.69 14.94
C THR A 87 23.49 -5.90 15.84
N SER A 88 22.58 -6.29 16.74
CA SER A 88 22.76 -7.43 17.63
C SER A 88 22.61 -8.80 16.98
N ARG A 89 22.10 -8.85 15.73
CA ARG A 89 21.78 -10.09 14.99
C ARG A 89 22.80 -10.42 13.92
N ILE A 90 23.75 -9.53 13.64
CA ILE A 90 24.69 -9.66 12.54
C ILE A 90 26.14 -9.71 13.01
N VAL A 91 27.01 -10.26 12.17
CA VAL A 91 28.45 -9.98 12.20
C VAL A 91 28.78 -9.03 11.07
N SER A 92 29.58 -8.00 11.32
CA SER A 92 29.97 -7.01 10.30
C SER A 92 31.49 -6.84 10.25
N GLY A 93 32.00 -6.50 9.06
CA GLY A 93 33.41 -6.27 8.75
C GLY A 93 33.90 -7.09 7.56
N GLY A 94 34.86 -6.57 6.81
CA GLY A 94 35.20 -7.12 5.50
C GLY A 94 33.99 -7.11 4.58
N GLU A 95 33.59 -8.26 4.06
CA GLU A 95 32.37 -8.40 3.25
C GLU A 95 31.13 -8.83 4.05
N GLN A 96 31.26 -9.08 5.36
CA GLN A 96 30.14 -9.46 6.21
C GLN A 96 29.37 -8.24 6.72
N GLY A 97 28.06 -8.39 6.98
CA GLY A 97 27.23 -7.32 7.51
C GLY A 97 25.76 -7.47 7.19
N LEU A 98 25.06 -6.35 7.29
CA LEU A 98 23.75 -6.16 6.67
C LEU A 98 24.01 -5.72 5.22
N LEU A 99 23.66 -6.58 4.26
CA LEU A 99 24.15 -6.49 2.87
C LEU A 99 23.07 -6.07 1.86
N GLY A 100 21.79 -6.36 2.13
CA GLY A 100 20.73 -6.11 1.17
C GLY A 100 19.40 -5.78 1.82
N LEU A 101 18.55 -5.11 1.02
CA LEU A 101 17.19 -4.71 1.36
C LEU A 101 16.33 -4.77 0.09
N ALA A 102 15.16 -5.38 0.18
CA ALA A 102 14.15 -5.32 -0.87
C ALA A 102 12.75 -5.13 -0.27
N PHE A 103 11.99 -4.20 -0.81
CA PHE A 103 10.59 -4.00 -0.46
C PHE A 103 9.70 -4.89 -1.31
N HIS A 104 8.66 -5.45 -0.71
CA HIS A 104 7.68 -6.26 -1.44
C HIS A 104 6.99 -5.42 -2.53
N PRO A 105 6.65 -5.95 -3.72
CA PRO A 105 5.97 -5.19 -4.77
C PRO A 105 4.64 -4.53 -4.34
N GLN A 106 3.96 -5.11 -3.35
CA GLN A 106 2.75 -4.57 -2.74
C GLN A 106 3.04 -3.91 -1.37
N PHE A 107 4.22 -3.33 -1.18
CA PHE A 107 4.63 -2.76 0.10
C PHE A 107 3.66 -1.70 0.62
N SER A 108 3.09 -0.88 -0.26
CA SER A 108 2.09 0.14 0.11
C SER A 108 0.86 -0.43 0.86
N SER A 109 0.55 -1.72 0.66
CA SER A 109 -0.60 -2.38 1.28
C SER A 109 -0.22 -3.42 2.33
N ASN A 110 0.86 -4.19 2.12
CA ASN A 110 1.24 -5.29 3.01
C ASN A 110 2.39 -4.97 3.97
N HIS A 111 3.08 -3.83 3.75
CA HIS A 111 4.16 -3.30 4.60
C HIS A 111 5.33 -4.27 4.85
N ARG A 112 5.54 -5.25 3.94
CA ARG A 112 6.57 -6.28 4.05
C ARG A 112 7.85 -5.84 3.34
N PHE A 113 9.01 -6.11 3.97
CA PHE A 113 10.32 -5.94 3.35
C PHE A 113 11.27 -7.04 3.80
N PHE A 114 12.36 -7.22 3.06
CA PHE A 114 13.30 -8.32 3.23
C PHE A 114 14.70 -7.78 3.36
N ILE A 115 15.48 -8.38 4.27
CA ILE A 115 16.89 -8.05 4.44
C ILE A 115 17.76 -9.28 4.24
N TYR A 116 19.02 -9.03 3.85
CA TYR A 116 20.05 -10.03 3.72
C TYR A 116 21.21 -9.69 4.64
N TYR A 117 21.62 -10.63 5.49
CA TYR A 117 22.71 -10.38 6.43
C TYR A 117 23.53 -11.64 6.73
N THR A 118 24.73 -11.47 7.33
CA THR A 118 25.59 -12.55 7.80
C THR A 118 25.41 -12.75 9.31
N ARG A 119 25.10 -13.99 9.71
CA ARG A 119 24.80 -14.36 11.10
C ARG A 119 26.07 -14.54 11.92
N PRO A 120 26.14 -14.05 13.18
CA PRO A 120 27.38 -14.03 13.96
C PRO A 120 27.85 -15.41 14.46
N THR A 121 26.94 -16.39 14.59
CA THR A 121 27.28 -17.68 15.22
C THR A 121 28.02 -18.63 14.29
N ASP A 122 27.78 -18.57 12.99
CA ASP A 122 28.23 -19.55 12.00
C ASP A 122 28.52 -18.95 10.61
N GLY A 123 28.46 -17.61 10.48
CA GLY A 123 28.67 -16.93 9.20
C GLY A 123 27.57 -17.18 8.15
N ALA A 124 26.49 -17.88 8.49
CA ALA A 124 25.43 -18.21 7.55
C ALA A 124 24.80 -16.95 6.94
N LEU A 125 24.44 -17.06 5.65
CA LEU A 125 23.71 -16.03 4.91
C LEU A 125 22.23 -16.18 5.24
N VAL A 126 21.62 -15.11 5.75
CA VAL A 126 20.22 -15.13 6.20
C VAL A 126 19.41 -14.13 5.41
N ILE A 127 18.31 -14.59 4.86
CA ILE A 127 17.26 -13.76 4.26
C ILE A 127 16.09 -13.76 5.25
N ALA A 128 15.69 -12.57 5.71
CA ALA A 128 14.64 -12.42 6.71
C ALA A 128 13.61 -11.38 6.29
N GLU A 129 12.35 -11.66 6.59
CA GLU A 129 11.21 -10.75 6.41
C GLU A 129 10.99 -9.94 7.69
N TYR A 130 10.70 -8.67 7.49
CA TYR A 130 10.25 -7.72 8.49
C TYR A 130 9.02 -6.98 8.00
N ARG A 131 8.38 -6.24 8.91
CA ARG A 131 7.25 -5.36 8.60
C ARG A 131 7.50 -3.96 9.14
N VAL A 132 6.81 -3.00 8.57
CA VAL A 132 6.73 -1.65 9.13
C VAL A 132 5.90 -1.68 10.41
N SER A 133 6.23 -0.83 11.39
CA SER A 133 5.42 -0.62 12.59
C SER A 133 3.99 -0.21 12.22
N ALA A 134 3.01 -0.71 12.95
CA ALA A 134 1.61 -0.36 12.77
C ALA A 134 1.32 1.12 13.12
N THR A 135 2.21 1.78 13.87
CA THR A 135 2.00 3.14 14.40
C THR A 135 2.87 4.21 13.75
N ASP A 136 3.99 3.82 13.12
CA ASP A 136 4.91 4.76 12.47
C ASP A 136 5.46 4.17 11.16
N PRO A 137 5.12 4.70 9.99
CA PRO A 137 5.60 4.21 8.70
C PRO A 137 7.12 4.38 8.50
N ASN A 138 7.80 5.08 9.40
CA ASN A 138 9.23 5.34 9.34
C ASN A 138 10.05 4.49 10.32
N VAL A 139 9.40 3.55 11.00
CA VAL A 139 10.00 2.60 11.93
C VAL A 139 9.53 1.19 11.60
N ALA A 140 10.46 0.23 11.58
CA ALA A 140 10.12 -1.18 11.39
C ALA A 140 9.74 -1.85 12.72
N ASP A 141 8.83 -2.83 12.65
CA ASP A 141 8.66 -3.82 13.71
C ASP A 141 9.94 -4.67 13.79
N THR A 142 10.44 -4.94 14.99
CA THR A 142 11.66 -5.70 15.22
C THR A 142 11.45 -7.22 15.20
N THR A 143 10.23 -7.68 14.96
CA THR A 143 9.89 -9.10 14.82
C THR A 143 10.44 -9.66 13.52
N GLU A 144 11.36 -10.62 13.65
CA GLU A 144 12.01 -11.27 12.51
C GLU A 144 11.29 -12.55 12.11
N ARG A 145 11.10 -12.74 10.81
CA ARG A 145 10.73 -14.02 10.21
C ARG A 145 11.81 -14.47 9.26
N ILE A 146 12.60 -15.50 9.64
CA ILE A 146 13.63 -16.06 8.75
C ILE A 146 12.94 -16.76 7.58
N ILE A 147 13.32 -16.40 6.35
CA ILE A 147 12.83 -16.98 5.10
C ILE A 147 13.77 -18.08 4.63
N LEU A 148 15.08 -17.79 4.51
CA LEU A 148 16.07 -18.73 4.01
C LEU A 148 17.37 -18.57 4.79
N THR A 149 18.00 -19.68 5.10
CA THR A 149 19.37 -19.71 5.70
C THR A 149 20.26 -20.56 4.82
N ILE A 150 21.37 -19.98 4.34
CA ILE A 150 22.35 -20.66 3.49
C ILE A 150 23.63 -20.84 4.30
N PRO A 151 24.11 -22.07 4.53
CA PRO A 151 25.37 -22.30 5.24
C PRO A 151 26.56 -21.66 4.52
N HIS A 152 27.37 -20.92 5.30
CA HIS A 152 28.60 -20.28 4.81
C HIS A 152 29.72 -20.43 5.87
N PRO A 153 30.15 -21.67 6.15
CA PRO A 153 30.83 -21.98 7.40
C PRO A 153 32.34 -21.72 7.38
N THR A 154 32.96 -21.45 6.24
CA THR A 154 34.44 -21.55 6.13
C THR A 154 35.13 -20.20 6.00
N ASN A 155 34.58 -19.30 5.18
CA ASN A 155 35.19 -18.02 4.86
C ASN A 155 34.27 -16.87 5.23
N THR A 156 34.81 -15.64 5.23
CA THR A 156 34.06 -14.42 5.56
C THR A 156 33.81 -13.52 4.35
N ASN A 157 34.24 -13.96 3.16
CA ASN A 157 34.13 -13.23 1.88
C ASN A 157 33.27 -13.99 0.87
N HIS A 158 32.95 -13.34 -0.24
CA HIS A 158 32.03 -13.78 -1.28
C HIS A 158 30.65 -14.13 -0.73
N ASN A 159 30.07 -13.18 -0.03
CA ASN A 159 28.75 -13.36 0.58
C ASN A 159 27.61 -13.03 -0.41
N GLY A 160 27.90 -12.36 -1.54
CA GLY A 160 26.86 -11.75 -2.35
C GLY A 160 26.12 -10.66 -1.58
N GLY A 161 24.79 -10.77 -1.42
CA GLY A 161 24.04 -9.93 -0.50
C GLY A 161 22.90 -9.12 -1.11
N MET A 162 22.82 -9.02 -2.43
CA MET A 162 21.74 -8.27 -3.08
C MET A 162 20.42 -9.05 -3.09
N LEU A 163 19.35 -8.31 -2.83
CA LEU A 163 17.96 -8.73 -2.96
C LEU A 163 17.23 -7.79 -3.93
N ALA A 164 16.39 -8.33 -4.80
CA ALA A 164 15.44 -7.55 -5.57
C ALA A 164 14.22 -8.39 -5.96
N PHE A 165 13.05 -7.76 -6.06
CA PHE A 165 11.91 -8.40 -6.69
C PHE A 165 11.98 -8.22 -8.21
N GLY A 166 11.77 -9.32 -8.92
CA GLY A 166 11.64 -9.29 -10.37
C GLY A 166 10.29 -8.76 -10.83
N PRO A 167 10.15 -8.42 -12.11
CA PRO A 167 8.87 -8.01 -12.70
C PRO A 167 7.81 -9.11 -12.66
N ASP A 168 8.21 -10.33 -12.36
CA ASP A 168 7.37 -11.51 -12.16
C ASP A 168 6.86 -11.67 -10.71
N GLY A 169 7.25 -10.74 -9.81
CA GLY A 169 6.83 -10.72 -8.42
C GLY A 169 7.60 -11.63 -7.47
N PHE A 170 8.58 -12.40 -7.95
CA PHE A 170 9.39 -13.28 -7.12
C PHE A 170 10.63 -12.57 -6.56
N LEU A 171 11.12 -13.06 -5.42
CA LEU A 171 12.33 -12.53 -4.78
C LEU A 171 13.58 -13.20 -5.37
N TYR A 172 14.48 -12.39 -5.92
CA TYR A 172 15.79 -12.80 -6.42
C TYR A 172 16.87 -12.50 -5.38
N ILE A 173 17.83 -13.43 -5.24
CA ILE A 173 18.86 -13.41 -4.20
C ILE A 173 20.20 -13.73 -4.85
N GLY A 174 21.20 -12.86 -4.73
CA GLY A 174 22.54 -13.09 -5.18
C GLY A 174 23.41 -13.70 -4.08
N THR A 175 24.01 -14.87 -4.33
CA THR A 175 24.91 -15.55 -3.39
C THR A 175 26.29 -15.70 -4.01
N GLY A 176 27.34 -15.39 -3.25
CA GLY A 176 28.71 -15.70 -3.63
C GLY A 176 29.04 -17.19 -3.56
N ASP A 177 30.19 -17.57 -4.10
CA ASP A 177 30.65 -18.96 -4.16
C ASP A 177 31.08 -19.56 -2.79
N GLY A 178 31.06 -18.75 -1.73
CA GLY A 178 31.45 -19.17 -0.38
C GLY A 178 32.88 -18.84 -0.02
N GLY A 179 33.54 -18.05 -0.86
CA GLY A 179 34.86 -17.46 -0.56
C GLY A 179 36.06 -18.34 -0.90
N SER A 180 37.23 -17.82 -0.58
CA SER A 180 38.55 -18.35 -0.98
C SER A 180 38.87 -18.11 -2.48
N ALA A 181 40.12 -18.32 -2.85
CA ALA A 181 40.56 -18.19 -4.23
C ALA A 181 40.15 -19.42 -5.07
N ASN A 182 39.62 -19.18 -6.27
CA ASN A 182 39.31 -20.19 -7.29
C ASN A 182 38.22 -21.20 -6.92
N ASP A 183 37.32 -20.88 -5.99
CA ASP A 183 36.21 -21.72 -5.56
C ASP A 183 36.61 -23.21 -5.44
N PRO A 184 37.46 -23.58 -4.46
CA PRO A 184 37.95 -24.96 -4.36
C PRO A 184 36.85 -26.03 -4.27
N PRO A 185 35.72 -25.75 -3.58
CA PRO A 185 34.59 -26.70 -3.54
C PRO A 185 33.84 -26.81 -4.86
N ASN A 186 34.07 -25.88 -5.81
CA ASN A 186 33.34 -25.77 -7.07
C ASN A 186 31.83 -25.49 -6.87
N ASN A 187 31.53 -24.66 -5.87
CA ASN A 187 30.15 -24.32 -5.50
C ASN A 187 29.41 -23.68 -6.66
N SER A 188 30.07 -22.78 -7.42
CA SER A 188 29.44 -22.04 -8.50
C SER A 188 28.87 -22.94 -9.61
N GLN A 189 29.58 -24.03 -9.95
CA GLN A 189 29.13 -25.01 -10.94
C GLN A 189 28.28 -26.13 -10.35
N ASN A 190 28.23 -26.27 -9.03
CA ASN A 190 27.44 -27.29 -8.36
C ASN A 190 25.98 -26.84 -8.19
N ILE A 191 25.08 -27.35 -9.03
CA ILE A 191 23.64 -27.00 -8.99
C ILE A 191 22.87 -27.63 -7.81
N ASN A 192 23.52 -28.39 -6.92
CA ASN A 192 22.90 -28.92 -5.69
C ASN A 192 23.14 -28.04 -4.46
N VAL A 193 23.85 -26.92 -4.60
CA VAL A 193 24.12 -25.97 -3.51
C VAL A 193 23.71 -24.57 -3.93
N LEU A 194 23.39 -23.73 -2.93
CA LEU A 194 22.84 -22.40 -3.18
C LEU A 194 23.92 -21.29 -3.25
N LEU A 195 25.19 -21.64 -3.14
CA LEU A 195 26.32 -20.71 -3.26
C LEU A 195 26.77 -20.55 -4.71
N GLY A 196 27.19 -19.34 -5.10
CA GLY A 196 27.59 -18.99 -6.47
C GLY A 196 26.41 -18.94 -7.45
N LYS A 197 25.30 -18.34 -7.04
CA LYS A 197 24.00 -18.38 -7.73
C LYS A 197 23.26 -17.05 -7.75
N ILE A 198 22.36 -16.94 -8.70
CA ILE A 198 21.16 -16.13 -8.55
C ILE A 198 20.02 -17.10 -8.23
N LEU A 199 19.42 -16.95 -7.04
CA LEU A 199 18.26 -17.74 -6.60
C LEU A 199 16.99 -16.96 -6.90
N ARG A 200 15.84 -17.67 -7.00
CA ARG A 200 14.51 -17.08 -7.22
C ARG A 200 13.47 -17.87 -6.44
N ILE A 201 12.80 -17.21 -5.51
CA ILE A 201 11.83 -17.85 -4.61
C ILE A 201 10.51 -17.05 -4.55
N ASP A 202 9.43 -17.78 -4.26
CA ASP A 202 8.09 -17.24 -4.03
C ASP A 202 7.83 -17.14 -2.52
N ILE A 203 7.78 -15.92 -2.00
CA ILE A 203 7.58 -15.65 -0.57
C ILE A 203 6.10 -15.49 -0.20
N ASP A 204 5.20 -15.50 -1.16
CA ASP A 204 3.76 -15.34 -0.95
C ASP A 204 3.02 -16.67 -0.87
N HIS A 205 3.60 -17.74 -1.43
CA HIS A 205 3.03 -19.08 -1.42
C HIS A 205 3.98 -20.06 -0.71
N PRO A 206 4.01 -20.07 0.64
CA PRO A 206 4.87 -20.98 1.39
C PRO A 206 4.51 -22.45 1.17
N ASN A 207 5.51 -23.35 1.23
CA ASN A 207 5.31 -24.78 1.06
C ASN A 207 5.36 -25.50 2.41
N GLY A 208 4.20 -25.77 2.98
CA GLY A 208 4.09 -26.42 4.29
C GLY A 208 4.74 -25.58 5.42
N SER A 209 5.77 -26.13 6.06
CA SER A 209 6.55 -25.44 7.10
C SER A 209 7.68 -24.57 6.55
N VAL A 210 7.99 -24.66 5.25
CA VAL A 210 8.99 -23.81 4.59
C VAL A 210 8.34 -22.47 4.27
N PRO A 211 8.91 -21.32 4.70
CA PRO A 211 8.27 -20.02 4.59
C PRO A 211 8.26 -19.41 3.17
N TYR A 212 8.69 -20.17 2.18
CA TYR A 212 8.64 -19.86 0.74
C TYR A 212 8.35 -21.10 -0.08
N SER A 213 8.16 -20.95 -1.37
CA SER A 213 8.23 -22.04 -2.36
C SER A 213 9.16 -21.65 -3.51
N SER A 214 9.57 -22.64 -4.30
CA SER A 214 10.31 -22.39 -5.54
C SER A 214 9.33 -22.33 -6.69
N PRO A 215 9.37 -21.27 -7.53
CA PRO A 215 8.53 -21.18 -8.72
C PRO A 215 8.72 -22.39 -9.66
N SER A 216 7.63 -22.97 -10.13
CA SER A 216 7.70 -24.11 -11.08
C SER A 216 8.35 -23.78 -12.42
N SER A 217 8.54 -22.49 -12.70
CA SER A 217 9.27 -21.97 -13.86
C SER A 217 10.79 -21.83 -13.62
N ASN A 218 11.29 -22.20 -12.43
CA ASN A 218 12.73 -22.28 -12.22
C ASN A 218 13.35 -23.44 -13.01
N PRO A 219 14.55 -23.26 -13.56
CA PRO A 219 15.12 -24.23 -14.53
C PRO A 219 15.43 -25.61 -13.93
N PHE A 220 15.59 -25.70 -12.61
CA PHE A 220 15.89 -26.94 -11.91
C PHE A 220 14.73 -27.44 -11.03
N PHE A 221 13.55 -26.84 -11.13
CA PHE A 221 12.38 -27.21 -10.33
C PHE A 221 12.03 -28.69 -10.52
N GLY A 222 12.02 -29.45 -9.43
CA GLY A 222 11.78 -30.91 -9.43
C GLY A 222 12.86 -31.73 -10.09
N ALA A 223 14.00 -31.15 -10.50
CA ALA A 223 15.11 -31.84 -11.11
C ALA A 223 15.99 -32.58 -10.10
N THR A 224 16.61 -33.67 -10.54
CA THR A 224 17.63 -34.37 -9.74
C THR A 224 18.77 -34.79 -10.69
N PRO A 225 19.96 -34.18 -10.61
CA PRO A 225 20.38 -33.18 -9.64
C PRO A 225 19.85 -31.75 -9.94
N GLY A 226 19.75 -30.91 -8.89
CA GLY A 226 19.41 -29.52 -8.98
C GLY A 226 18.64 -29.05 -7.75
N ALA A 227 18.94 -27.84 -7.25
CA ALA A 227 18.15 -27.18 -6.21
C ALA A 227 17.08 -26.31 -6.86
N ASP A 228 15.85 -26.44 -6.37
CA ASP A 228 14.65 -25.81 -6.93
C ASP A 228 14.69 -24.28 -6.94
N GLU A 229 15.47 -23.67 -6.03
CA GLU A 229 15.62 -22.22 -5.87
C GLU A 229 16.49 -21.57 -6.96
N ILE A 230 17.30 -22.34 -7.67
CA ILE A 230 18.30 -21.80 -8.59
C ILE A 230 17.63 -21.21 -9.83
N PHE A 231 17.89 -19.93 -10.11
CA PHE A 231 17.53 -19.26 -11.36
C PHE A 231 18.67 -19.28 -12.38
N ALA A 232 19.91 -18.99 -11.91
CA ALA A 232 21.14 -19.01 -12.71
C ALA A 232 22.33 -19.40 -11.83
N TYR A 233 23.43 -19.86 -12.45
CA TYR A 233 24.59 -20.38 -11.73
C TYR A 233 25.92 -20.00 -12.41
N GLY A 234 27.03 -20.34 -11.79
CA GLY A 234 28.35 -20.01 -12.30
C GLY A 234 28.78 -18.58 -11.97
N MET A 235 28.30 -18.02 -10.87
CA MET A 235 28.68 -16.72 -10.32
C MET A 235 29.82 -16.87 -9.31
N ARG A 236 30.67 -15.85 -9.20
CA ARG A 236 31.71 -15.78 -8.15
C ARG A 236 31.24 -15.04 -6.92
N ASN A 237 30.93 -13.75 -7.06
CA ASN A 237 30.45 -12.90 -6.00
C ASN A 237 29.56 -11.79 -6.61
N PRO A 238 28.32 -12.14 -7.03
CA PRO A 238 27.36 -11.20 -7.62
C PRO A 238 26.99 -10.14 -6.59
N TRP A 239 27.82 -9.09 -6.53
CA TRP A 239 27.76 -8.09 -5.47
C TRP A 239 26.50 -7.25 -5.53
N ARG A 240 26.17 -6.74 -6.75
CA ARG A 240 24.93 -5.99 -6.97
C ARG A 240 24.31 -6.39 -8.29
N PHE A 241 22.98 -6.37 -8.28
CA PHE A 241 22.20 -6.54 -9.49
C PHE A 241 20.94 -5.68 -9.47
N SER A 242 20.40 -5.40 -10.62
CA SER A 242 19.16 -4.64 -10.76
C SER A 242 18.35 -5.10 -11.95
N PHE A 243 17.03 -4.93 -11.88
CA PHE A 243 16.15 -5.06 -13.02
C PHE A 243 16.02 -3.72 -13.74
N ASP A 244 16.18 -3.70 -15.05
CA ASP A 244 15.79 -2.54 -15.84
C ASP A 244 14.27 -2.37 -15.79
N ARG A 245 13.78 -1.27 -15.24
CA ARG A 245 12.36 -0.95 -15.13
C ARG A 245 11.64 -0.89 -16.49
N GLY A 246 12.37 -0.62 -17.58
CA GLY A 246 11.79 -0.48 -18.92
C GLY A 246 11.69 -1.79 -19.69
N THR A 247 12.60 -2.73 -19.48
CA THR A 247 12.68 -3.98 -20.25
C THR A 247 12.47 -5.23 -19.41
N GLY A 248 12.64 -5.13 -18.09
CA GLY A 248 12.62 -6.27 -17.18
C GLY A 248 13.89 -7.14 -17.21
N GLN A 249 14.92 -6.73 -17.93
CA GLN A 249 16.20 -7.47 -17.98
C GLN A 249 16.94 -7.37 -16.64
N LEU A 250 17.54 -8.47 -16.21
CA LEU A 250 18.36 -8.57 -15.02
C LEU A 250 19.83 -8.34 -15.37
N TYR A 251 20.40 -7.24 -14.88
CA TYR A 251 21.82 -6.90 -14.97
C TYR A 251 22.50 -7.30 -13.66
N VAL A 252 23.59 -8.05 -13.74
CA VAL A 252 24.36 -8.51 -12.60
C VAL A 252 25.82 -8.10 -12.78
N ALA A 253 26.40 -7.50 -11.75
CA ALA A 253 27.84 -7.26 -11.67
C ALA A 253 28.45 -8.33 -10.80
N ASP A 254 29.28 -9.17 -11.38
CA ASP A 254 29.97 -10.26 -10.70
C ASP A 254 31.45 -9.92 -10.50
N VAL A 255 31.86 -9.91 -9.24
CA VAL A 255 33.22 -9.53 -8.85
C VAL A 255 34.18 -10.65 -9.19
N GLY A 256 35.16 -10.34 -10.04
CA GLY A 256 36.21 -11.23 -10.46
C GLY A 256 37.25 -11.51 -9.37
N GLN A 257 38.21 -12.39 -9.67
CA GLN A 257 39.18 -12.79 -8.64
C GLN A 257 40.42 -11.92 -8.61
N SER A 258 41.10 -11.76 -9.75
CA SER A 258 42.39 -11.07 -9.79
C SER A 258 42.75 -10.47 -11.14
N ALA A 259 41.89 -10.65 -12.11
CA ALA A 259 42.18 -10.24 -13.48
C ALA A 259 41.06 -9.47 -14.17
N TRP A 260 39.81 -9.91 -14.03
CA TRP A 260 38.68 -9.37 -14.79
C TRP A 260 37.43 -9.21 -13.93
N GLU A 261 36.78 -8.08 -14.06
CA GLU A 261 35.45 -7.74 -13.56
C GLU A 261 34.44 -7.80 -14.70
N GLU A 262 33.18 -8.20 -14.41
CA GLU A 262 32.20 -8.42 -15.47
C GLU A 262 30.79 -7.94 -15.13
N VAL A 263 30.01 -7.65 -16.18
CA VAL A 263 28.58 -7.40 -16.13
C VAL A 263 27.87 -8.38 -17.03
N ASP A 264 26.83 -9.02 -16.50
CA ASP A 264 26.01 -10.01 -17.21
C ASP A 264 24.57 -9.55 -17.36
N ILE A 265 23.92 -9.97 -18.45
CA ILE A 265 22.47 -10.05 -18.52
C ILE A 265 22.08 -11.48 -18.16
N VAL A 266 21.43 -11.65 -17.00
CA VAL A 266 21.16 -12.96 -16.45
C VAL A 266 19.79 -13.48 -16.90
N THR A 267 19.78 -14.72 -17.37
CA THR A 267 18.59 -15.43 -17.86
C THR A 267 18.39 -16.75 -17.13
N SER A 268 17.15 -17.26 -17.16
CA SER A 268 16.80 -18.52 -16.53
C SER A 268 17.65 -19.69 -17.08
N GLY A 269 18.26 -20.47 -16.17
CA GLY A 269 19.12 -21.60 -16.51
C GLY A 269 20.52 -21.24 -16.99
N GLY A 270 20.86 -19.95 -17.06
CA GLY A 270 22.18 -19.48 -17.51
C GLY A 270 23.32 -19.94 -16.61
N ASN A 271 24.42 -20.38 -17.23
CA ASN A 271 25.72 -20.61 -16.57
C ASN A 271 26.65 -19.47 -16.96
N TYR A 272 27.27 -18.78 -15.99
CA TYR A 272 28.13 -17.60 -16.23
C TYR A 272 29.63 -17.90 -16.07
N GLY A 273 29.98 -19.19 -16.00
CA GLY A 273 31.32 -19.71 -16.27
C GLY A 273 32.25 -19.81 -15.10
N TRP A 274 32.09 -19.06 -14.01
CA TRP A 274 32.92 -19.20 -12.83
C TRP A 274 32.84 -20.63 -12.27
N ARG A 275 33.90 -21.31 -11.92
CA ARG A 275 35.31 -20.88 -11.74
C ARG A 275 36.22 -21.14 -12.96
N VAL A 276 35.69 -21.71 -14.03
CA VAL A 276 36.47 -22.05 -15.24
C VAL A 276 36.82 -20.77 -16.02
N MET A 277 35.88 -19.84 -16.05
CA MET A 277 36.03 -18.54 -16.69
C MET A 277 36.15 -17.44 -15.63
N GLU A 278 36.87 -16.36 -15.95
CA GLU A 278 36.88 -15.06 -15.30
C GLU A 278 36.71 -14.02 -16.40
N GLY A 279 35.53 -13.42 -16.53
CA GLY A 279 35.13 -12.70 -17.73
C GLY A 279 35.08 -13.62 -18.97
N ASN A 280 35.55 -13.11 -20.11
CA ASN A 280 35.72 -13.87 -21.33
C ASN A 280 37.02 -14.72 -21.38
N HIS A 281 37.71 -14.85 -20.26
CA HIS A 281 39.02 -15.45 -20.18
C HIS A 281 39.01 -16.74 -19.38
N CYS A 282 39.88 -17.69 -19.79
CA CYS A 282 40.12 -18.84 -18.93
C CYS A 282 40.78 -18.37 -17.64
N ASN A 283 40.26 -18.84 -16.48
CA ASN A 283 40.87 -18.52 -15.18
C ASN A 283 42.32 -19.01 -15.15
N PRO A 284 43.31 -18.11 -15.04
CA PRO A 284 44.74 -18.47 -15.16
C PRO A 284 45.20 -19.46 -14.07
N ASN A 285 44.47 -19.54 -12.97
CA ASN A 285 44.79 -20.40 -11.83
C ASN A 285 44.14 -21.79 -11.92
N ILE A 286 43.32 -22.04 -12.93
CA ILE A 286 42.74 -23.35 -13.22
C ILE A 286 43.43 -23.97 -14.43
N ASN A 287 44.01 -25.16 -14.27
CA ASN A 287 44.72 -25.88 -15.32
C ASN A 287 45.76 -25.05 -16.07
N GLY A 288 46.45 -24.09 -15.39
CA GLY A 288 47.43 -23.20 -16.00
C GLY A 288 46.85 -22.24 -17.03
N GLY A 289 45.58 -21.86 -16.88
CA GLY A 289 44.90 -20.94 -17.80
C GLY A 289 44.41 -21.58 -19.10
N MET A 290 44.45 -22.93 -19.19
CA MET A 290 43.91 -23.65 -20.34
C MET A 290 42.53 -24.20 -19.99
N CYS A 291 41.51 -23.77 -20.72
CA CYS A 291 40.17 -24.25 -20.56
C CYS A 291 39.45 -24.44 -21.90
N THR A 292 38.40 -25.23 -21.93
CA THR A 292 37.34 -25.06 -22.93
C THR A 292 36.37 -24.06 -22.38
N PRO A 293 36.14 -22.92 -23.04
CA PRO A 293 35.21 -21.93 -22.57
C PRO A 293 33.84 -22.53 -22.28
N ILE A 294 33.26 -22.18 -21.15
CA ILE A 294 31.92 -22.58 -20.76
C ILE A 294 31.10 -21.36 -20.38
N GLY A 295 29.81 -21.49 -20.46
CA GLY A 295 28.89 -20.45 -19.97
C GLY A 295 28.56 -19.38 -21.01
N ILE A 296 27.80 -18.41 -20.54
CA ILE A 296 27.36 -17.22 -21.27
C ILE A 296 28.42 -16.15 -21.03
N ALA A 297 28.89 -15.52 -22.11
CA ALA A 297 29.86 -14.44 -22.02
C ALA A 297 29.24 -13.15 -21.45
N PRO A 298 29.96 -12.38 -20.65
CA PRO A 298 29.49 -11.09 -20.14
C PRO A 298 29.25 -10.08 -21.26
N ILE A 299 28.37 -9.11 -21.01
CA ILE A 299 28.10 -8.03 -21.96
C ILE A 299 29.18 -6.94 -21.95
N THR A 300 29.92 -6.84 -20.85
CA THR A 300 31.14 -6.01 -20.74
C THR A 300 32.03 -6.56 -19.63
N GLU A 301 33.32 -6.31 -19.76
CA GLU A 301 34.32 -6.67 -18.77
C GLU A 301 35.42 -5.61 -18.71
N TYR A 302 36.16 -5.55 -17.60
CA TYR A 302 37.37 -4.74 -17.50
C TYR A 302 38.42 -5.41 -16.61
N GLY A 303 39.68 -5.16 -16.92
CA GLY A 303 40.84 -5.76 -16.21
C GLY A 303 41.27 -4.95 -14.98
N HIS A 304 41.95 -5.62 -14.04
CA HIS A 304 42.58 -5.03 -12.85
C HIS A 304 43.82 -4.19 -13.24
N THR A 305 43.64 -3.25 -14.16
CA THR A 305 44.66 -2.31 -14.55
C THR A 305 44.40 -0.93 -13.97
N VAL A 306 45.39 -0.07 -13.88
CA VAL A 306 45.30 1.31 -13.39
C VAL A 306 44.67 1.47 -12.00
N GLY A 307 44.72 0.41 -11.15
CA GLY A 307 44.22 0.46 -9.78
C GLY A 307 42.78 -0.07 -9.58
N ARG A 308 42.12 -0.50 -10.63
CA ARG A 308 40.79 -1.14 -10.57
C ARG A 308 40.86 -2.49 -9.90
N CYS A 309 39.82 -2.86 -9.16
CA CYS A 309 39.87 -4.08 -8.35
C CYS A 309 38.53 -4.79 -8.10
N SER A 310 37.40 -4.11 -8.19
CA SER A 310 36.11 -4.70 -7.84
C SER A 310 34.96 -3.89 -8.41
N ILE A 311 34.16 -4.54 -9.22
CA ILE A 311 32.92 -3.95 -9.75
C ILE A 311 31.85 -3.84 -8.67
N THR A 312 31.08 -2.74 -8.67
CA THR A 312 30.06 -2.48 -7.64
C THR A 312 28.64 -2.51 -8.17
N GLY A 313 28.48 -2.86 -9.45
CA GLY A 313 27.19 -2.97 -10.09
C GLY A 313 26.54 -1.63 -10.40
N GLY A 314 25.29 -1.61 -10.70
CA GLY A 314 24.63 -0.41 -11.14
C GLY A 314 23.19 -0.57 -11.53
N TYR A 315 22.71 0.42 -12.22
CA TYR A 315 21.31 0.55 -12.63
C TYR A 315 21.18 1.06 -14.06
N VAL A 316 20.07 0.68 -14.73
CA VAL A 316 19.69 1.27 -16.01
C VAL A 316 18.93 2.57 -15.73
N TYR A 317 19.44 3.69 -16.20
CA TYR A 317 18.80 4.99 -16.00
C TYR A 317 17.45 5.08 -16.70
N ARG A 318 16.41 5.42 -15.92
CA ARG A 318 15.04 5.62 -16.37
C ARG A 318 14.40 6.89 -15.78
N GLY A 319 15.23 7.78 -15.24
CA GLY A 319 14.76 9.03 -14.63
C GLY A 319 14.16 10.01 -15.65
N PRO A 320 13.24 10.88 -15.21
CA PRO A 320 12.46 11.76 -16.09
C PRO A 320 13.17 13.07 -16.47
N ILE A 321 14.27 13.44 -15.79
CA ILE A 321 14.93 14.75 -15.98
C ILE A 321 16.15 14.73 -16.89
N SER A 322 16.34 13.65 -17.65
CA SER A 322 17.42 13.52 -18.64
C SER A 322 18.82 13.73 -18.04
N THR A 323 19.04 13.28 -16.81
CA THR A 323 20.38 13.24 -16.20
C THR A 323 21.35 12.47 -17.07
N LEU A 324 20.88 11.36 -17.64
CA LEU A 324 21.55 10.52 -18.64
C LEU A 324 20.57 10.20 -19.78
N PRO A 325 21.03 9.71 -20.92
CA PRO A 325 20.16 9.11 -21.92
C PRO A 325 19.40 7.91 -21.33
N ALA A 326 18.08 7.86 -21.56
CA ALA A 326 17.26 6.74 -21.07
C ALA A 326 17.77 5.40 -21.63
N GLY A 327 17.90 4.39 -20.77
CA GLY A 327 18.46 3.08 -21.11
C GLY A 327 19.98 2.96 -20.90
N THR A 328 20.65 4.00 -20.41
CA THR A 328 22.06 3.91 -20.06
C THR A 328 22.25 3.09 -18.79
N TYR A 329 22.97 1.96 -18.87
CA TYR A 329 23.38 1.22 -17.68
C TYR A 329 24.66 1.83 -17.12
N ILE A 330 24.63 2.17 -15.84
CA ILE A 330 25.73 2.78 -15.08
C ILE A 330 26.27 1.74 -14.09
N TYR A 331 27.61 1.64 -13.99
CA TYR A 331 28.31 0.80 -13.04
C TYR A 331 29.61 1.47 -12.59
N GLY A 332 30.28 0.95 -11.57
CA GLY A 332 31.49 1.56 -11.04
C GLY A 332 32.49 0.56 -10.51
N ASP A 333 33.71 1.07 -10.21
CA ASP A 333 34.76 0.33 -9.53
C ASP A 333 34.99 0.85 -8.11
N TYR A 334 35.04 -0.08 -7.13
CA TYR A 334 35.24 0.23 -5.73
C TYR A 334 36.55 0.94 -5.44
N CYS A 335 37.66 0.47 -6.05
CA CYS A 335 39.00 0.94 -5.71
C CYS A 335 39.33 2.31 -6.28
N THR A 336 38.95 2.53 -7.52
CA THR A 336 39.27 3.78 -8.22
C THR A 336 38.21 4.85 -8.06
N GLY A 337 36.96 4.47 -7.78
CA GLY A 337 35.84 5.42 -7.77
C GLY A 337 35.35 5.80 -9.19
N GLU A 338 35.84 5.13 -10.24
CA GLU A 338 35.39 5.36 -11.58
C GLU A 338 33.95 4.92 -11.78
N ILE A 339 33.18 5.75 -12.50
CA ILE A 339 31.81 5.48 -12.92
C ILE A 339 31.80 5.32 -14.44
N PHE A 340 31.24 4.22 -14.91
CA PHE A 340 31.19 3.86 -16.33
C PHE A 340 29.75 3.83 -16.83
N SER A 341 29.60 3.99 -18.15
CA SER A 341 28.39 3.58 -18.87
C SER A 341 28.68 2.36 -19.74
N LEU A 342 27.67 1.50 -19.93
CA LEU A 342 27.78 0.36 -20.84
C LEU A 342 28.00 0.83 -22.29
N GLN A 343 27.43 1.99 -22.67
CA GLN A 343 27.53 2.53 -24.01
C GLN A 343 28.95 3.04 -24.37
N ASP A 344 29.63 3.67 -23.40
CA ASP A 344 30.98 4.21 -23.59
C ASP A 344 32.07 3.18 -23.28
N GLY A 345 31.70 2.13 -22.53
CA GLY A 345 32.60 1.08 -22.10
C GLY A 345 33.61 1.51 -21.04
N PRO A 346 34.43 0.56 -20.52
CA PRO A 346 35.34 0.82 -19.40
C PRO A 346 36.57 1.64 -19.80
N GLN A 347 36.76 1.96 -21.07
CA GLN A 347 37.91 2.76 -21.56
C GLN A 347 37.71 4.27 -21.40
N SER A 348 36.45 4.70 -21.17
CA SER A 348 36.07 6.10 -21.06
C SER A 348 35.13 6.27 -19.86
N PRO A 349 35.67 6.38 -18.63
CA PRO A 349 34.81 6.62 -17.47
C PRO A 349 34.08 7.96 -17.64
N LEU A 350 32.79 7.96 -17.22
CA LEU A 350 31.98 9.18 -17.20
C LEU A 350 32.44 10.14 -16.11
N LEU A 351 32.94 9.60 -15.01
CA LEU A 351 33.38 10.35 -13.84
C LEU A 351 34.35 9.50 -13.02
N ASP A 352 35.31 10.17 -12.37
CA ASP A 352 36.23 9.62 -11.40
C ASP A 352 35.89 10.26 -10.04
N ALA A 353 35.25 9.51 -9.14
CA ALA A 353 34.87 9.98 -7.81
C ALA A 353 36.04 9.85 -6.85
N PRO A 354 36.29 10.83 -5.96
CA PRO A 354 37.44 10.82 -5.06
C PRO A 354 37.23 9.92 -3.80
N PHE A 355 36.45 8.83 -3.97
CA PHE A 355 36.10 7.93 -2.86
C PHE A 355 35.77 6.51 -3.38
N ASN A 356 35.77 5.54 -2.48
CA ASN A 356 35.40 4.17 -2.79
C ASN A 356 33.87 4.07 -2.97
N ILE A 357 33.43 3.56 -4.11
CA ILE A 357 32.02 3.33 -4.43
C ILE A 357 31.63 1.93 -3.91
N SER A 358 30.77 1.85 -2.91
CA SER A 358 30.27 0.56 -2.41
C SER A 358 29.10 0.00 -3.21
N SER A 359 28.29 0.88 -3.83
CA SER A 359 27.08 0.49 -4.54
C SER A 359 26.46 1.66 -5.29
N PHE A 360 25.34 1.36 -5.94
CA PHE A 360 24.41 2.32 -6.51
C PHE A 360 23.00 2.07 -5.96
N GLY A 361 22.08 2.97 -6.26
CA GLY A 361 20.67 2.85 -5.99
C GLY A 361 19.85 3.80 -6.84
N GLU A 362 18.56 3.73 -6.76
CA GLU A 362 17.65 4.64 -7.46
C GLU A 362 16.50 5.12 -6.55
N ASP A 363 15.98 6.31 -6.83
CA ASP A 363 14.75 6.78 -6.22
C ASP A 363 13.50 6.28 -6.97
N GLU A 364 12.32 6.61 -6.47
CA GLU A 364 11.05 6.19 -7.11
C GLU A 364 10.90 6.76 -8.52
N ALA A 365 11.52 7.92 -8.82
CA ALA A 365 11.50 8.52 -10.14
C ALA A 365 12.47 7.83 -11.12
N GLY A 366 13.45 7.04 -10.63
CA GLY A 366 14.47 6.38 -11.44
C GLY A 366 15.74 7.22 -11.65
N GLU A 367 15.97 8.23 -10.80
CA GLU A 367 17.25 8.93 -10.73
C GLU A 367 18.26 8.11 -9.92
N ILE A 368 19.51 8.08 -10.36
CA ILE A 368 20.54 7.19 -9.82
C ILE A 368 21.35 7.88 -8.71
N TYR A 369 21.66 7.12 -7.69
CA TYR A 369 22.50 7.48 -6.54
C TYR A 369 23.75 6.61 -6.51
N VAL A 370 24.86 7.22 -6.08
CA VAL A 370 26.15 6.56 -5.79
C VAL A 370 26.34 6.50 -4.30
N VAL A 371 26.70 5.34 -3.79
CA VAL A 371 26.96 5.10 -2.36
C VAL A 371 28.47 5.13 -2.11
N GLU A 372 28.91 6.11 -1.32
CA GLU A 372 30.29 6.26 -0.87
C GLU A 372 30.50 5.42 0.40
N TYR A 373 31.39 4.43 0.38
CA TYR A 373 31.67 3.57 1.53
C TYR A 373 32.12 4.36 2.76
N GLY A 374 32.77 5.51 2.57
CA GLY A 374 33.21 6.42 3.62
C GLY A 374 32.08 7.18 4.36
N GLY A 375 30.81 6.96 3.99
CA GLY A 375 29.67 7.50 4.73
C GLY A 375 28.84 8.53 3.97
N GLY A 376 28.97 8.63 2.65
CA GLY A 376 28.22 9.53 1.79
C GLY A 376 27.18 8.83 0.91
N VAL A 377 26.16 9.57 0.53
CA VAL A 377 25.24 9.24 -0.57
C VAL A 377 25.18 10.43 -1.51
N HIS A 378 25.39 10.17 -2.79
CA HIS A 378 25.49 11.19 -3.83
C HIS A 378 24.47 10.89 -4.94
N ARG A 379 23.73 11.90 -5.39
CA ARG A 379 22.90 11.80 -6.58
C ARG A 379 23.74 12.10 -7.82
N ILE A 380 23.61 11.31 -8.88
CA ILE A 380 24.14 11.67 -10.19
C ILE A 380 23.29 12.79 -10.77
N VAL A 381 23.93 13.86 -11.22
CA VAL A 381 23.26 15.01 -11.83
C VAL A 381 23.96 15.41 -13.13
N ASN A 382 23.21 15.97 -14.05
CA ASN A 382 23.76 16.61 -15.25
C ASN A 382 23.61 18.12 -15.10
N PRO A 383 24.70 18.87 -14.82
CA PRO A 383 24.63 20.32 -14.62
C PRO A 383 24.23 21.09 -15.90
N ASN A 384 24.29 20.46 -17.06
CA ASN A 384 23.95 21.04 -18.37
C ASN A 384 22.60 20.52 -18.92
N ALA A 385 21.85 19.71 -18.15
CA ALA A 385 20.55 19.24 -18.59
C ALA A 385 19.57 20.41 -18.79
N PRO A 386 18.77 20.39 -19.87
CA PRO A 386 17.72 21.39 -20.04
C PRO A 386 16.74 21.36 -18.88
N CYS A 387 16.22 22.52 -18.49
CA CYS A 387 15.25 22.59 -17.40
C CYS A 387 13.95 21.87 -17.77
N SER A 388 13.81 20.68 -17.23
CA SER A 388 12.57 19.89 -17.21
C SER A 388 12.28 19.55 -15.76
N SER A 389 11.00 19.47 -15.41
CA SER A 389 10.58 19.16 -14.04
C SER A 389 9.62 17.98 -14.06
N PHE A 390 9.66 17.20 -13.01
CA PHE A 390 8.75 16.09 -12.74
C PHE A 390 8.27 16.21 -11.30
N ILE A 391 6.99 15.87 -11.05
CA ILE A 391 6.42 15.85 -9.71
C ILE A 391 5.91 14.45 -9.36
N SER A 392 6.11 14.03 -8.12
CA SER A 392 5.63 12.74 -7.63
C SER A 392 5.15 12.87 -6.16
N PRO A 393 3.94 12.39 -5.83
CA PRO A 393 2.91 11.92 -6.77
C PRO A 393 2.35 13.06 -7.64
N SER A 394 1.55 12.73 -8.68
CA SER A 394 0.84 13.74 -9.49
C SER A 394 -0.54 14.10 -8.92
N SER A 395 -1.04 13.31 -7.98
CA SER A 395 -2.31 13.53 -7.27
C SER A 395 -2.28 12.87 -5.89
N HIS A 396 -3.18 13.33 -5.00
CA HIS A 396 -3.38 12.72 -3.69
C HIS A 396 -4.86 12.83 -3.31
N SER A 397 -5.37 11.77 -2.69
CA SER A 397 -6.74 11.73 -2.20
C SER A 397 -6.76 11.91 -0.69
N PHE A 398 -7.66 12.78 -0.21
CA PHE A 398 -7.87 13.06 1.20
C PHE A 398 -9.29 12.71 1.60
N ARG A 399 -9.44 12.31 2.85
CA ARG A 399 -10.74 12.24 3.51
C ARG A 399 -11.32 13.63 3.71
N ALA A 400 -12.59 13.71 4.10
CA ALA A 400 -13.25 14.98 4.42
C ALA A 400 -12.51 15.78 5.49
N SER A 401 -11.93 15.13 6.50
CA SER A 401 -11.13 15.78 7.55
C SER A 401 -9.90 16.55 7.03
N GLY A 402 -9.49 16.33 5.79
CA GLY A 402 -8.28 16.91 5.25
C GLY A 402 -7.01 16.23 5.76
N GLY A 403 -5.92 16.96 5.80
CA GLY A 403 -4.62 16.43 6.23
C GLY A 403 -3.45 17.16 5.59
N SER A 404 -2.26 16.58 5.70
CA SER A 404 -1.03 17.13 5.10
C SER A 404 -0.43 16.13 4.11
N GLY A 405 0.28 16.63 3.11
CA GLY A 405 0.98 15.83 2.12
C GLY A 405 2.28 16.48 1.66
N THR A 406 3.05 15.70 0.90
CA THR A 406 4.31 16.16 0.31
C THR A 406 4.32 15.83 -1.18
N ILE A 407 4.78 16.78 -1.99
CA ILE A 407 5.04 16.59 -3.43
C ILE A 407 6.54 16.69 -3.63
N THR A 408 7.17 15.65 -4.16
CA THR A 408 8.58 15.71 -4.56
C THR A 408 8.69 16.35 -5.93
N VAL A 409 9.56 17.35 -6.05
CA VAL A 409 9.91 18.00 -7.31
C VAL A 409 11.27 17.49 -7.73
N THR A 410 11.34 16.78 -8.84
CA THR A 410 12.58 16.32 -9.46
C THR A 410 12.89 17.21 -10.65
N THR A 411 14.03 17.91 -10.60
CA THR A 411 14.46 18.83 -11.66
C THR A 411 15.99 18.91 -11.69
N PRO A 412 16.62 19.28 -12.82
CA PRO A 412 18.07 19.49 -12.89
C PRO A 412 18.57 20.52 -11.89
N VAL A 413 19.81 20.33 -11.42
CA VAL A 413 20.38 21.03 -10.25
C VAL A 413 20.34 22.56 -10.33
N ASN A 414 20.41 23.14 -11.54
CA ASN A 414 20.43 24.59 -11.77
C ASN A 414 19.06 25.16 -12.14
N CYS A 415 17.99 24.37 -12.14
CA CYS A 415 16.65 24.78 -12.55
C CYS A 415 15.82 25.27 -11.37
N GLY A 416 15.43 26.55 -11.42
CA GLY A 416 14.51 27.14 -10.44
C GLY A 416 13.07 26.74 -10.73
N TRP A 417 12.26 26.60 -9.66
CA TRP A 417 10.84 26.33 -9.76
C TRP A 417 10.05 27.06 -8.68
N THR A 418 8.75 27.18 -8.91
CA THR A 418 7.81 27.82 -7.99
C THR A 418 6.62 26.92 -7.71
N VAL A 419 5.95 27.17 -6.59
CA VAL A 419 4.70 26.51 -6.23
C VAL A 419 3.63 27.54 -5.84
N ALA A 420 2.39 27.28 -6.26
CA ALA A 420 1.22 28.06 -5.89
C ALA A 420 -0.01 27.16 -5.77
N SER A 421 -0.78 27.35 -4.70
CA SER A 421 -2.11 26.74 -4.61
C SER A 421 -3.08 27.50 -5.49
N ASN A 422 -3.92 26.78 -6.23
CA ASN A 422 -4.98 27.37 -7.06
C ASN A 422 -6.32 27.39 -6.34
N ASP A 423 -6.42 26.72 -5.19
CA ASP A 423 -7.65 26.56 -4.41
C ASP A 423 -7.44 26.94 -2.94
N SER A 424 -8.37 27.68 -2.37
CA SER A 424 -8.25 28.26 -1.03
C SER A 424 -8.23 27.25 0.12
N PHE A 425 -8.67 26.02 -0.12
CA PHE A 425 -8.66 24.95 0.87
C PHE A 425 -7.33 24.17 0.91
N ILE A 426 -6.39 24.50 0.02
CA ILE A 426 -5.04 23.91 -0.01
C ILE A 426 -4.04 25.00 0.39
N THR A 427 -3.25 24.77 1.42
CA THR A 427 -2.25 25.71 1.92
C THR A 427 -0.85 25.13 1.70
N ILE A 428 0.05 25.91 1.11
CA ILE A 428 1.46 25.56 0.97
C ILE A 428 2.19 25.92 2.27
N ASN A 429 2.81 24.92 2.91
CA ASN A 429 3.50 25.06 4.19
C ASN A 429 5.03 25.11 4.05
N SER A 430 5.57 24.87 2.84
CA SER A 430 6.99 25.02 2.50
C SER A 430 7.27 26.36 1.82
N SER A 431 8.54 26.60 1.44
CA SER A 431 8.90 27.74 0.58
C SER A 431 8.19 27.67 -0.76
N ASN A 432 7.75 28.85 -1.28
CA ASN A 432 7.04 28.94 -2.55
C ASN A 432 7.97 28.86 -3.79
N SER A 433 9.28 28.71 -3.60
CA SER A 433 10.26 28.54 -4.67
C SER A 433 11.51 27.82 -4.16
N ALA A 434 12.16 27.09 -5.07
CA ALA A 434 13.46 26.48 -4.83
C ALA A 434 14.24 26.29 -6.14
N THR A 435 15.45 25.75 -6.06
CA THR A 435 16.31 25.41 -7.20
C THR A 435 16.78 23.97 -7.03
N GLY A 436 16.77 23.20 -8.13
CA GLY A 436 17.08 21.78 -8.10
C GLY A 436 15.94 20.95 -7.48
N THR A 437 16.21 19.67 -7.29
CA THR A 437 15.23 18.75 -6.67
C THR A 437 14.88 19.20 -5.25
N GLY A 438 13.60 19.13 -4.90
CA GLY A 438 13.09 19.55 -3.59
C GLY A 438 11.74 18.95 -3.26
N ALA A 439 11.14 19.41 -2.17
CA ALA A 439 9.82 18.96 -1.72
C ALA A 439 8.92 20.15 -1.40
N VAL A 440 7.63 20.00 -1.72
CA VAL A 440 6.55 20.91 -1.37
C VAL A 440 5.71 20.25 -0.29
N VAL A 441 5.66 20.83 0.89
CA VAL A 441 4.76 20.42 1.96
C VAL A 441 3.50 21.28 1.89
N TYR A 442 2.35 20.62 1.91
CA TYR A 442 1.05 21.29 1.85
C TYR A 442 0.07 20.70 2.85
N SER A 443 -0.98 21.42 3.17
CA SER A 443 -2.11 20.95 3.97
C SER A 443 -3.42 21.22 3.25
N VAL A 444 -4.40 20.36 3.50
CA VAL A 444 -5.75 20.40 2.93
C VAL A 444 -6.73 20.62 4.09
N ALA A 445 -7.47 21.71 4.05
CA ALA A 445 -8.47 22.04 5.06
C ALA A 445 -9.65 21.04 5.01
N PRO A 446 -10.37 20.82 6.12
CA PRO A 446 -11.55 19.97 6.13
C PRO A 446 -12.57 20.37 5.05
N ASN A 447 -13.15 19.38 4.38
CA ASN A 447 -14.28 19.56 3.49
C ASN A 447 -15.57 19.29 4.29
N ILE A 448 -16.22 20.34 4.74
CA ILE A 448 -17.45 20.26 5.53
C ILE A 448 -18.70 20.09 4.66
N ASN A 449 -18.55 20.03 3.33
CA ASN A 449 -19.68 19.84 2.42
C ASN A 449 -19.87 18.35 2.14
N GLY A 450 -21.10 17.90 1.95
CA GLY A 450 -21.45 16.52 1.62
C GLY A 450 -20.95 16.02 0.25
N THR A 451 -20.44 16.92 -0.60
CA THR A 451 -19.91 16.55 -1.92
C THR A 451 -18.39 16.57 -1.94
N SER A 452 -17.80 15.61 -2.64
CA SER A 452 -16.36 15.62 -2.91
C SER A 452 -15.95 16.91 -3.63
N ARG A 453 -14.73 17.37 -3.40
CA ARG A 453 -14.13 18.50 -4.11
C ARG A 453 -12.78 18.14 -4.68
N THR A 454 -12.43 18.76 -5.78
CA THR A 454 -11.12 18.66 -6.39
C THR A 454 -10.48 20.03 -6.40
N GLY A 455 -9.22 20.10 -6.00
CA GLY A 455 -8.41 21.31 -6.11
C GLY A 455 -7.06 21.00 -6.71
N THR A 456 -6.31 22.04 -7.06
CA THR A 456 -5.03 21.89 -7.73
C THR A 456 -3.96 22.77 -7.13
N VAL A 457 -2.72 22.32 -7.27
CA VAL A 457 -1.51 23.08 -6.96
C VAL A 457 -0.67 23.13 -8.23
N THR A 458 -0.21 24.31 -8.63
CA THR A 458 0.77 24.45 -9.70
C THR A 458 2.17 24.37 -9.10
N VAL A 459 2.94 23.34 -9.49
CA VAL A 459 4.30 23.08 -9.01
C VAL A 459 5.22 22.95 -10.20
N ALA A 460 6.25 23.82 -10.28
CA ALA A 460 7.21 23.81 -11.40
C ALA A 460 6.53 23.90 -12.78
N GLY A 461 5.38 24.56 -12.90
CA GLY A 461 4.58 24.65 -14.12
C GLY A 461 3.71 23.40 -14.39
N LEU A 462 3.75 22.37 -13.53
CA LEU A 462 2.94 21.15 -13.62
C LEU A 462 1.75 21.23 -12.67
N THR A 463 0.69 20.50 -12.97
CA THR A 463 -0.50 20.45 -12.14
C THR A 463 -0.45 19.23 -11.21
N PHE A 464 -0.55 19.46 -9.90
CA PHE A 464 -0.82 18.45 -8.89
C PHE A 464 -2.30 18.52 -8.52
N THR A 465 -2.97 17.38 -8.43
CA THR A 465 -4.41 17.31 -8.14
C THR A 465 -4.66 16.79 -6.72
N VAL A 466 -5.46 17.51 -5.96
CA VAL A 466 -6.00 17.08 -4.67
C VAL A 466 -7.45 16.68 -4.86
N ASN A 467 -7.77 15.43 -4.62
CA ASN A 467 -9.14 14.93 -4.54
C ASN A 467 -9.51 14.80 -3.07
N GLN A 468 -10.57 15.44 -2.63
CA GLN A 468 -11.01 15.33 -1.24
C GLN A 468 -12.47 14.89 -1.20
N SER A 469 -12.73 13.82 -0.46
CA SER A 469 -14.09 13.37 -0.21
C SER A 469 -14.88 14.48 0.48
N GLY A 470 -16.18 14.55 0.22
CA GLY A 470 -17.10 15.27 1.10
C GLY A 470 -17.18 14.56 2.44
N VAL A 471 -17.72 15.22 3.46
CA VAL A 471 -18.22 14.49 4.61
C VAL A 471 -19.21 13.50 4.04
N SER A 472 -18.92 12.20 4.19
CA SER A 472 -19.83 11.17 3.76
C SER A 472 -21.08 11.34 4.63
N SER A 473 -22.13 11.83 4.01
CA SER A 473 -23.39 12.15 4.66
C SER A 473 -24.20 10.92 5.03
N ILE A 474 -23.63 9.76 4.84
CA ILE A 474 -24.22 8.54 5.35
C ILE A 474 -23.57 8.31 6.71
N SER A 475 -24.12 8.98 7.71
CA SER A 475 -23.92 8.60 9.10
C SER A 475 -24.72 7.32 9.38
N TYR A 476 -24.36 6.20 8.72
CA TYR A 476 -24.41 4.99 9.47
C TYR A 476 -23.40 5.20 10.59
N SER A 477 -23.79 4.88 11.82
CA SER A 477 -22.82 4.71 12.87
C SER A 477 -21.76 3.76 12.32
N ARG A 478 -20.72 4.34 11.66
CA ARG A 478 -19.61 3.55 11.18
C ARG A 478 -18.96 2.98 12.41
N ASN A 479 -19.18 1.71 12.61
CA ASN A 479 -18.54 0.93 13.64
C ASN A 479 -17.08 0.69 13.25
N ASP A 480 -16.38 1.78 12.87
CA ASP A 480 -14.99 1.79 12.43
C ASP A 480 -14.11 2.25 13.60
N PHE A 481 -13.59 1.29 14.37
CA PHE A 481 -12.75 1.57 15.55
C PHE A 481 -11.29 1.84 15.20
N ASP A 482 -10.84 1.52 14.01
CA ASP A 482 -9.43 1.68 13.63
C ASP A 482 -9.19 2.74 12.55
N GLY A 483 -10.25 3.32 11.98
CA GLY A 483 -10.16 4.45 11.07
C GLY A 483 -9.78 4.08 9.63
N ASP A 484 -10.01 2.81 9.22
CA ASP A 484 -9.71 2.36 7.86
C ASP A 484 -10.87 2.56 6.87
N THR A 485 -11.98 3.14 7.34
CA THR A 485 -13.25 3.38 6.64
C THR A 485 -14.15 2.17 6.46
N LYS A 486 -13.75 1.00 6.94
CA LYS A 486 -14.57 -0.20 6.94
C LYS A 486 -15.27 -0.36 8.28
N THR A 487 -16.38 -1.06 8.22
CA THR A 487 -17.14 -1.37 9.42
C THR A 487 -16.49 -2.52 10.19
N ASP A 488 -16.24 -2.35 11.48
CA ASP A 488 -15.77 -3.39 12.39
C ASP A 488 -16.92 -4.20 12.98
N LEU A 489 -16.66 -5.43 13.41
CA LEU A 489 -17.63 -6.25 14.15
C LEU A 489 -17.47 -6.00 15.64
N SER A 490 -18.54 -5.58 16.33
CA SER A 490 -18.45 -5.37 17.76
C SER A 490 -19.71 -5.80 18.52
N PHE A 491 -19.53 -6.06 19.80
CA PHE A 491 -20.62 -6.36 20.71
C PHE A 491 -20.45 -5.62 22.05
N TYR A 492 -21.57 -5.44 22.74
CA TYR A 492 -21.61 -5.00 24.13
C TYR A 492 -22.26 -6.05 25.01
N ARG A 493 -21.65 -6.31 26.18
CA ARG A 493 -22.13 -7.24 27.20
C ARG A 493 -21.84 -6.68 28.58
N ASP A 494 -22.85 -6.20 29.31
CA ASP A 494 -22.75 -5.80 30.71
C ASP A 494 -21.54 -4.92 31.07
N GLY A 495 -21.15 -3.99 30.18
CA GLY A 495 -20.00 -3.14 30.34
C GLY A 495 -18.72 -3.65 29.67
N LEU A 496 -18.75 -4.82 29.04
CA LEU A 496 -17.66 -5.29 28.21
C LEU A 496 -17.97 -5.00 26.73
N TRP A 497 -17.09 -4.25 26.09
CA TRP A 497 -17.07 -4.02 24.64
C TRP A 497 -16.05 -4.96 24.01
N GLY A 498 -16.45 -5.70 22.99
CA GLY A 498 -15.56 -6.54 22.18
C GLY A 498 -15.57 -6.06 20.74
N THR A 499 -14.40 -5.99 20.09
CA THR A 499 -14.27 -5.52 18.71
C THR A 499 -13.31 -6.40 17.91
N LEU A 500 -13.74 -6.82 16.72
CA LEU A 500 -12.90 -7.41 15.68
C LEU A 500 -12.71 -6.37 14.56
N LYS A 501 -11.48 -5.97 14.35
CA LYS A 501 -11.13 -4.93 13.38
C LYS A 501 -11.03 -5.46 11.95
N SER A 502 -11.49 -4.67 11.00
CA SER A 502 -11.41 -4.93 9.56
C SER A 502 -9.96 -5.04 9.09
N THR A 503 -9.05 -4.15 9.56
CA THR A 503 -7.60 -4.21 9.30
C THR A 503 -6.94 -5.50 9.76
N GLN A 504 -7.55 -6.22 10.70
CA GLN A 504 -7.09 -7.53 11.18
C GLN A 504 -7.84 -8.70 10.53
N GLY A 505 -8.59 -8.43 9.44
CA GLY A 505 -9.39 -9.43 8.74
C GLY A 505 -10.44 -10.08 9.63
N TYR A 506 -10.98 -9.35 10.60
CA TYR A 506 -11.97 -9.84 11.58
C TYR A 506 -11.49 -11.06 12.40
N SER A 507 -10.19 -11.13 12.65
CA SER A 507 -9.57 -12.25 13.35
C SER A 507 -9.92 -12.25 14.84
N THR A 508 -10.49 -13.35 15.33
CA THR A 508 -10.78 -13.54 16.76
C THR A 508 -9.52 -13.61 17.62
N GLY A 509 -8.37 -13.97 17.03
CA GLY A 509 -7.06 -13.95 17.70
C GLY A 509 -6.51 -12.55 17.95
N ALA A 510 -7.06 -11.53 17.25
CA ALA A 510 -6.68 -10.12 17.40
C ALA A 510 -7.79 -9.27 18.04
N ALA A 511 -8.76 -9.92 18.70
CA ALA A 511 -9.89 -9.27 19.34
C ALA A 511 -9.45 -8.23 20.37
N GLN A 512 -10.10 -7.07 20.35
CA GLN A 512 -9.88 -6.03 21.36
C GLN A 512 -11.05 -6.02 22.35
N PHE A 513 -10.73 -5.78 23.61
CA PHE A 513 -11.70 -5.69 24.68
C PHE A 513 -11.50 -4.41 25.49
N LEU A 514 -12.61 -3.73 25.77
CA LEU A 514 -12.64 -2.55 26.59
C LEU A 514 -13.74 -2.67 27.66
N GLY A 515 -13.37 -2.47 28.91
CA GLY A 515 -14.32 -2.48 30.03
C GLY A 515 -14.84 -1.07 30.31
N TRP A 516 -16.10 -0.76 29.96
CA TRP A 516 -16.73 0.52 30.22
C TRP A 516 -18.26 0.44 30.10
N GLY A 517 -18.96 0.89 31.12
CA GLY A 517 -20.41 0.76 31.25
C GLY A 517 -20.80 -0.21 32.34
N GLY A 518 -21.93 -0.90 32.20
CA GLY A 518 -22.46 -1.86 33.16
C GLY A 518 -23.72 -2.57 32.69
N ALA A 519 -24.17 -3.54 33.46
CA ALA A 519 -25.37 -4.31 33.16
C ALA A 519 -26.63 -3.41 33.10
N GLY A 520 -27.48 -3.66 32.10
CA GLY A 520 -28.74 -2.95 31.90
C GLY A 520 -28.60 -1.53 31.33
N LEU A 521 -27.40 -1.07 31.01
CA LEU A 521 -27.20 0.17 30.27
C LEU A 521 -27.46 -0.03 28.77
N GLN A 522 -27.93 1.03 28.12
CA GLN A 522 -28.19 1.02 26.67
C GLN A 522 -27.01 1.63 25.94
N PRO A 523 -26.24 0.81 25.19
CA PRO A 523 -25.03 1.27 24.47
C PRO A 523 -25.38 2.01 23.19
N LEU A 524 -24.47 2.89 22.77
CA LEU A 524 -24.44 3.60 21.50
C LEU A 524 -23.05 3.56 20.92
N ILE A 525 -22.93 3.50 19.60
CA ILE A 525 -21.67 3.65 18.87
C ILE A 525 -21.87 4.69 17.76
N ALA A 526 -21.02 5.70 17.72
CA ALA A 526 -20.95 6.66 16.62
C ALA A 526 -19.65 7.49 16.76
N ASP A 527 -19.31 8.25 15.76
CA ASP A 527 -18.21 9.23 15.83
C ASP A 527 -18.74 10.54 16.47
N PHE A 528 -18.62 10.67 17.80
CA PHE A 528 -19.10 11.84 18.54
C PHE A 528 -18.09 12.98 18.60
N ASP A 529 -16.84 12.78 18.18
CA ASP A 529 -15.83 13.82 18.19
C ASP A 529 -15.33 14.25 16.80
N GLY A 530 -15.74 13.55 15.74
CA GLY A 530 -15.45 13.89 14.35
C GLY A 530 -14.05 13.47 13.89
N ASP A 531 -13.41 12.50 14.56
CA ASP A 531 -12.08 12.03 14.20
C ASP A 531 -12.09 10.90 13.13
N GLY A 532 -13.29 10.47 12.73
CA GLY A 532 -13.50 9.42 11.73
C GLY A 532 -13.47 8.02 12.30
N ARG A 533 -13.36 7.85 13.63
CA ARG A 533 -13.41 6.55 14.32
C ARG A 533 -14.62 6.46 15.22
N ALA A 534 -15.00 5.22 15.50
CA ALA A 534 -16.14 4.94 16.37
C ALA A 534 -15.80 5.27 17.83
N ASP A 535 -16.65 6.09 18.46
CA ASP A 535 -16.70 6.31 19.90
C ASP A 535 -17.77 5.39 20.51
N ILE A 536 -17.65 5.12 21.80
CA ILE A 536 -18.63 4.35 22.55
C ILE A 536 -19.37 5.23 23.55
N ALA A 537 -20.65 5.02 23.67
CA ALA A 537 -21.49 5.77 24.59
C ALA A 537 -22.56 4.88 25.24
N TYR A 538 -23.15 5.34 26.31
CA TYR A 538 -24.35 4.77 26.91
C TYR A 538 -25.15 5.84 27.65
N ILE A 539 -26.41 5.52 27.89
CA ILE A 539 -27.29 6.36 28.72
C ILE A 539 -27.18 5.88 30.17
N VAL A 540 -26.83 6.81 31.05
CA VAL A 540 -26.92 6.62 32.53
C VAL A 540 -28.32 6.96 32.95
N PRO A 541 -29.09 6.01 33.49
CA PRO A 541 -30.46 6.27 33.94
C PRO A 541 -30.51 7.22 35.14
N PRO A 542 -31.63 7.93 35.36
CA PRO A 542 -31.78 8.81 36.51
C PRO A 542 -31.66 8.02 37.81
N SER A 543 -30.85 8.51 38.75
CA SER A 543 -30.72 7.91 40.07
C SER A 543 -30.42 8.96 41.15
N GLY A 544 -30.92 8.77 42.38
CA GLY A 544 -30.58 9.62 43.53
C GLY A 544 -30.88 11.13 43.35
N GLY A 545 -31.89 11.47 42.53
CA GLY A 545 -32.26 12.87 42.24
C GLY A 545 -31.44 13.52 41.14
N GLN A 546 -30.54 12.77 40.49
CA GLN A 546 -29.79 13.23 39.28
C GLN A 546 -30.62 12.90 38.04
N SER A 547 -30.62 13.80 37.07
CA SER A 547 -31.17 13.57 35.72
C SER A 547 -30.38 12.51 34.98
N ALA A 548 -31.00 11.85 34.01
CA ALA A 548 -30.29 10.98 33.09
C ALA A 548 -29.18 11.74 32.32
N ALA A 549 -28.11 11.06 32.02
CA ALA A 549 -26.99 11.62 31.32
C ALA A 549 -26.49 10.68 30.19
N TYR A 550 -25.90 11.27 29.15
CA TYR A 550 -25.07 10.51 28.23
C TYR A 550 -23.65 10.46 28.77
N ALA A 551 -23.04 9.30 28.69
CA ALA A 551 -21.64 9.09 28.93
C ALA A 551 -20.99 8.70 27.60
N ILE A 552 -20.00 9.46 27.14
CA ILE A 552 -19.29 9.25 25.86
C ILE A 552 -17.81 9.04 26.14
N LEU A 553 -17.24 7.99 25.60
CA LEU A 553 -15.81 7.68 25.68
C LEU A 553 -15.22 7.71 24.26
N LYS A 554 -14.34 8.68 24.05
CA LYS A 554 -13.88 9.08 22.72
C LYS A 554 -12.68 8.29 22.24
N SER A 555 -12.65 7.98 20.95
CA SER A 555 -11.54 7.34 20.23
C SER A 555 -10.28 8.19 20.20
N ILE A 556 -10.41 9.52 20.02
CA ILE A 556 -9.30 10.48 20.02
C ILE A 556 -8.52 10.49 21.34
N THR A 557 -9.14 10.10 22.44
CA THR A 557 -8.48 9.93 23.74
C THR A 557 -7.97 8.51 23.97
N ASN A 558 -8.01 7.67 22.92
CA ASN A 558 -7.73 6.24 23.02
C ASN A 558 -8.59 5.54 24.08
N TYR A 559 -9.86 5.93 24.17
CA TYR A 559 -10.84 5.40 25.12
C TYR A 559 -10.41 5.52 26.59
N ASP A 560 -9.74 6.63 26.95
CA ASP A 560 -9.34 6.93 28.33
C ASP A 560 -10.58 7.29 29.16
N SER A 561 -10.99 6.42 30.08
CA SER A 561 -12.14 6.62 30.95
C SER A 561 -12.00 7.84 31.87
N GLY A 562 -10.78 8.33 32.13
CA GLY A 562 -10.51 9.55 32.88
C GLY A 562 -10.89 10.82 32.10
N GLN A 563 -11.11 10.71 30.79
CA GLN A 563 -11.51 11.79 29.89
C GLN A 563 -12.92 11.60 29.32
N ALA A 564 -13.71 10.71 29.89
CA ALA A 564 -15.10 10.48 29.47
C ALA A 564 -15.91 11.77 29.59
N GLN A 565 -16.69 12.07 28.55
CA GLN A 565 -17.59 13.23 28.52
C GLN A 565 -18.95 12.83 29.06
N PHE A 566 -19.46 13.64 30.00
CA PHE A 566 -20.81 13.49 30.55
C PHE A 566 -21.61 14.76 30.30
N PHE A 567 -22.85 14.62 29.84
CA PHE A 567 -23.79 15.74 29.77
C PHE A 567 -25.20 15.28 30.07
N SER A 568 -25.96 16.15 30.75
CA SER A 568 -27.33 15.88 31.07
C SER A 568 -28.23 16.05 29.86
N ALA A 569 -28.92 15.02 29.47
CA ALA A 569 -29.88 15.08 28.38
C ALA A 569 -31.30 15.46 28.89
N GLY A 570 -31.47 15.54 30.19
CA GLY A 570 -32.71 15.96 30.84
C GLY A 570 -33.91 15.00 30.74
N TRP A 571 -33.91 14.03 29.81
CA TRP A 571 -35.12 13.29 29.47
C TRP A 571 -35.05 11.78 29.22
N PRO A 572 -33.87 11.12 29.00
CA PRO A 572 -33.91 9.66 28.86
C PRO A 572 -34.57 9.00 30.03
N SER A 573 -35.48 8.08 29.75
CA SER A 573 -36.16 7.26 30.73
C SER A 573 -36.09 5.79 30.37
N LEU A 574 -36.35 4.92 31.31
CA LEU A 574 -36.46 3.47 31.08
C LEU A 574 -37.49 3.23 29.95
N GLY A 575 -37.07 2.54 28.88
CA GLY A 575 -37.90 2.24 27.73
C GLY A 575 -37.75 3.20 26.53
N ASP A 576 -36.91 4.24 26.65
CA ASP A 576 -36.50 5.03 25.49
C ASP A 576 -35.45 4.24 24.67
N THR A 577 -35.51 4.34 23.35
CA THR A 577 -34.52 3.73 22.46
C THR A 577 -33.42 4.77 22.14
N PRO A 578 -32.15 4.51 22.48
CA PRO A 578 -31.09 5.40 22.10
C PRO A 578 -30.88 5.46 20.56
N VAL A 579 -30.54 6.62 20.07
CA VAL A 579 -30.30 6.87 18.65
C VAL A 579 -29.08 7.75 18.49
N ALA A 580 -28.36 7.60 17.38
CA ALA A 580 -27.21 8.45 17.04
C ALA A 580 -27.16 8.73 15.54
N GLY A 581 -26.77 9.93 15.19
CA GLY A 581 -26.57 10.37 13.80
C GLY A 581 -26.11 11.81 13.78
N ASP A 582 -25.53 12.28 12.69
CA ASP A 582 -25.25 13.70 12.49
C ASP A 582 -26.52 14.39 11.99
N PHE A 583 -27.34 14.88 12.93
CA PHE A 583 -28.64 15.52 12.60
C PHE A 583 -28.50 17.01 12.30
N ASP A 584 -27.43 17.67 12.76
CA ASP A 584 -27.23 19.11 12.54
C ASP A 584 -26.20 19.41 11.46
N GLY A 585 -25.42 18.42 10.98
CA GLY A 585 -24.53 18.53 9.83
C GLY A 585 -23.16 19.12 10.18
N ASP A 586 -22.69 18.99 11.42
CA ASP A 586 -21.39 19.49 11.87
C ASP A 586 -20.25 18.45 11.70
N GLY A 587 -20.58 17.26 11.21
CA GLY A 587 -19.63 16.15 11.00
C GLY A 587 -19.41 15.28 12.23
N LYS A 588 -20.19 15.48 13.29
CA LYS A 588 -20.19 14.68 14.51
C LYS A 588 -21.55 14.05 14.76
N ALA A 589 -21.55 12.91 15.38
CA ALA A 589 -22.81 12.31 15.76
C ALA A 589 -23.47 13.03 16.91
N ASP A 590 -24.77 13.22 16.79
CA ASP A 590 -25.66 13.72 17.85
C ASP A 590 -26.30 12.54 18.55
N PRO A 591 -26.13 12.36 19.86
CA PRO A 591 -26.82 11.33 20.62
C PRO A 591 -28.25 11.75 20.94
N GLY A 592 -29.20 10.90 20.68
CA GLY A 592 -30.63 11.17 20.92
C GLY A 592 -31.39 9.99 21.48
N ILE A 593 -32.68 10.18 21.67
CA ILE A 593 -33.63 9.12 22.03
C ILE A 593 -34.85 9.14 21.12
N TRP A 594 -35.39 7.96 20.90
CA TRP A 594 -36.72 7.70 20.41
C TRP A 594 -37.61 7.22 21.57
N ARG A 595 -38.66 7.98 21.92
CA ARG A 595 -39.65 7.62 22.96
C ARG A 595 -40.90 7.06 22.30
N ALA A 596 -40.96 5.74 22.21
CA ALA A 596 -42.05 5.03 21.54
C ALA A 596 -43.41 5.34 22.14
N SER A 597 -43.52 5.52 23.47
CA SER A 597 -44.78 5.81 24.18
C SER A 597 -45.44 7.13 23.76
N GLN A 598 -44.66 8.06 23.21
CA GLN A 598 -45.11 9.40 22.81
C GLN A 598 -44.93 9.64 21.30
N GLY A 599 -44.23 8.75 20.58
CA GLY A 599 -43.81 9.03 19.19
C GLY A 599 -42.86 10.20 19.10
N ALA A 600 -42.02 10.41 20.13
CA ALA A 600 -41.19 11.62 20.22
C ALA A 600 -39.70 11.32 20.01
N TRP A 601 -39.06 12.17 19.24
CA TRP A 601 -37.62 12.22 19.01
C TRP A 601 -37.06 13.43 19.78
N MET A 602 -35.99 13.21 20.52
CA MET A 602 -35.27 14.26 21.27
C MET A 602 -33.78 14.07 21.07
N ILE A 603 -33.15 15.01 20.38
CA ILE A 603 -31.78 14.90 19.91
C ILE A 603 -31.01 16.17 20.29
N PRO A 604 -30.15 16.14 21.31
CA PRO A 604 -29.25 17.24 21.62
C PRO A 604 -28.15 17.33 20.55
N THR A 605 -27.90 18.56 20.04
CA THR A 605 -27.01 18.78 18.91
C THR A 605 -25.57 19.04 19.34
N SER A 606 -24.60 18.39 18.68
CA SER A 606 -23.15 18.48 18.93
C SER A 606 -22.61 19.89 18.66
N SER A 607 -23.04 20.56 17.59
CA SER A 607 -22.63 21.91 17.23
C SER A 607 -22.99 22.95 18.29
N SER A 608 -24.02 22.71 19.08
CA SER A 608 -24.41 23.59 20.18
C SER A 608 -23.71 23.25 21.51
N GLY A 609 -22.82 22.27 21.54
CA GLY A 609 -22.30 21.69 22.79
C GLY A 609 -23.38 21.00 23.62
N TYR A 610 -24.39 20.42 22.96
CA TYR A 610 -25.52 19.71 23.53
C TYR A 610 -26.50 20.58 24.35
N THR A 611 -26.54 21.88 24.07
CA THR A 611 -27.43 22.85 24.73
C THR A 611 -28.71 23.15 23.95
N SER A 612 -28.71 22.85 22.65
CA SER A 612 -29.88 22.93 21.76
C SER A 612 -30.36 21.54 21.39
N PHE A 613 -31.65 21.43 21.00
CA PHE A 613 -32.30 20.14 20.75
C PHE A 613 -33.12 20.18 19.48
N ILE A 614 -33.06 19.09 18.69
CA ILE A 614 -34.06 18.76 17.68
C ILE A 614 -35.16 18.01 18.41
N PHE A 615 -36.41 18.50 18.34
CA PHE A 615 -37.58 17.82 18.87
C PHE A 615 -38.58 17.60 17.74
N SER A 616 -39.00 16.36 17.56
CA SER A 616 -40.06 16.02 16.60
C SER A 616 -40.99 14.96 17.16
N GLN A 617 -42.30 15.15 16.95
CA GLN A 617 -43.33 14.14 17.26
C GLN A 617 -43.68 13.41 15.96
N TRP A 618 -43.04 12.24 15.75
CA TRP A 618 -43.14 11.49 14.50
C TRP A 618 -43.06 10.01 14.76
N GLY A 619 -44.13 9.30 14.47
CA GLY A 619 -44.30 7.88 14.78
C GLY A 619 -45.26 7.62 15.94
N GLN A 620 -45.36 6.39 16.41
CA GLN A 620 -46.19 5.95 17.50
C GLN A 620 -45.67 4.67 18.19
N PHE A 621 -46.28 4.26 19.25
CA PHE A 621 -45.95 3.01 19.93
C PHE A 621 -45.97 1.80 18.96
N GLY A 622 -44.95 0.98 19.02
CA GLY A 622 -44.76 -0.20 18.16
C GLY A 622 -44.04 0.05 16.83
N ASP A 623 -43.71 1.30 16.54
CA ASP A 623 -42.84 1.63 15.39
C ASP A 623 -41.40 1.26 15.69
N ILE A 624 -40.67 0.94 14.64
CA ILE A 624 -39.22 0.75 14.67
C ILE A 624 -38.56 2.07 14.18
N PRO A 625 -37.73 2.75 15.02
CA PRO A 625 -37.05 3.95 14.59
C PRO A 625 -36.05 3.64 13.47
N VAL A 626 -35.94 4.55 12.51
CA VAL A 626 -35.02 4.45 11.38
C VAL A 626 -34.29 5.78 11.23
N ILE A 627 -32.99 5.71 11.08
CA ILE A 627 -32.10 6.88 10.97
C ILE A 627 -31.20 6.65 9.74
N ALA A 628 -31.24 7.56 8.78
CA ALA A 628 -30.36 7.56 7.63
C ALA A 628 -30.54 8.85 6.84
N ASP A 629 -29.64 9.15 5.92
CA ASP A 629 -29.79 10.26 4.99
C ASP A 629 -30.59 9.78 3.74
N PHE A 630 -31.88 10.10 3.70
CA PHE A 630 -32.76 9.70 2.61
C PHE A 630 -32.79 10.72 1.45
N ASP A 631 -32.34 11.95 1.70
CA ASP A 631 -32.39 13.01 0.69
C ASP A 631 -31.02 13.43 0.14
N GLY A 632 -29.92 12.94 0.76
CA GLY A 632 -28.56 13.14 0.28
C GLY A 632 -28.00 14.52 0.63
N ASP A 633 -28.51 15.16 1.71
CA ASP A 633 -28.07 16.50 2.13
C ASP A 633 -26.93 16.46 3.14
N GLY A 634 -26.56 15.29 3.59
CA GLY A 634 -25.46 15.11 4.49
C GLY A 634 -25.83 14.96 5.94
N LYS A 635 -27.09 15.00 6.27
CA LYS A 635 -27.60 14.91 7.61
C LYS A 635 -28.46 13.67 7.78
N ALA A 636 -28.54 13.21 9.00
CA ALA A 636 -29.42 12.11 9.36
C ALA A 636 -30.88 12.56 9.35
N ASP A 637 -31.73 11.81 8.68
CA ASP A 637 -33.17 11.99 8.69
C ASP A 637 -33.82 11.13 9.78
N ILE A 638 -34.99 11.57 10.24
CA ILE A 638 -35.80 10.90 11.26
C ILE A 638 -36.87 10.06 10.59
N GLY A 639 -36.87 8.76 10.83
CA GLY A 639 -37.84 7.86 10.21
C GLY A 639 -38.43 6.81 11.14
N PHE A 640 -39.50 6.15 10.68
CA PHE A 640 -40.06 4.97 11.29
C PHE A 640 -40.44 3.90 10.27
N TYR A 641 -40.42 2.65 10.71
CA TYR A 641 -40.99 1.53 9.98
C TYR A 641 -42.15 0.91 10.80
N ARG A 642 -43.30 0.69 10.14
CA ARG A 642 -44.49 0.12 10.72
C ARG A 642 -45.16 -0.84 9.75
N ASN A 643 -45.01 -2.14 9.92
CA ASN A 643 -45.73 -3.16 9.14
C ASN A 643 -45.68 -2.96 7.62
N GLY A 644 -44.53 -2.52 7.11
CA GLY A 644 -44.31 -2.20 5.68
C GLY A 644 -44.56 -0.75 5.30
N LEU A 645 -44.99 0.10 6.21
CA LEU A 645 -45.06 1.55 6.01
C LEU A 645 -43.78 2.18 6.54
N TRP A 646 -43.09 2.94 5.71
CA TRP A 646 -41.98 3.80 6.06
C TRP A 646 -42.45 5.25 6.06
N GLY A 647 -42.12 6.00 7.10
CA GLY A 647 -42.36 7.44 7.15
C GLY A 647 -41.08 8.16 7.55
N VAL A 648 -40.66 9.16 6.75
CA VAL A 648 -39.41 9.89 6.94
C VAL A 648 -39.65 11.38 6.97
N LEU A 649 -39.07 12.06 7.94
CA LEU A 649 -38.93 13.52 8.01
C LEU A 649 -37.51 13.88 7.61
N GLN A 650 -37.41 14.63 6.53
CA GLN A 650 -36.11 15.03 5.95
C GLN A 650 -35.50 16.21 6.69
N SER A 651 -34.18 16.13 6.89
CA SER A 651 -33.34 17.17 7.48
C SER A 651 -33.34 18.45 6.65
N SER A 652 -33.27 18.33 5.30
CA SER A 652 -33.37 19.46 4.37
C SER A 652 -34.69 20.25 4.49
N HIS A 653 -35.74 19.65 5.02
CA HIS A 653 -37.01 20.28 5.33
C HIS A 653 -37.17 20.63 6.82
N GLY A 654 -36.07 20.62 7.59
CA GLY A 654 -36.06 20.94 9.03
C GLY A 654 -36.91 19.98 9.86
N TYR A 655 -36.99 18.71 9.47
CA TYR A 655 -37.78 17.67 10.14
C TYR A 655 -39.28 18.00 10.22
N SER A 656 -39.78 18.68 9.20
CA SER A 656 -41.18 19.16 9.17
C SER A 656 -42.17 18.03 8.93
N THR A 657 -43.14 17.89 9.83
CA THR A 657 -44.28 16.98 9.66
C THR A 657 -45.26 17.41 8.57
N ALA A 658 -45.06 18.60 7.96
CA ALA A 658 -45.88 19.08 6.86
C ALA A 658 -45.48 18.51 5.47
N SER A 659 -44.26 17.94 5.35
CA SER A 659 -43.72 17.41 4.11
C SER A 659 -42.99 16.07 4.31
N PRO A 660 -43.68 15.06 4.87
CA PRO A 660 -43.06 13.77 5.11
C PRO A 660 -42.96 12.94 3.84
N LEU A 661 -41.95 12.08 3.75
CA LEU A 661 -41.87 11.04 2.74
C LEU A 661 -42.52 9.75 3.27
N PHE A 662 -43.29 9.08 2.39
CA PHE A 662 -43.86 7.78 2.70
C PHE A 662 -43.54 6.75 1.63
N PHE A 663 -43.17 5.57 2.06
CA PHE A 663 -42.94 4.40 1.22
C PHE A 663 -43.72 3.20 1.77
N SER A 664 -44.25 2.36 0.85
CA SER A 664 -44.82 1.07 1.23
C SER A 664 -43.92 -0.04 0.73
N TRP A 665 -43.19 -0.69 1.67
CA TRP A 665 -42.25 -1.76 1.36
C TRP A 665 -42.01 -2.65 2.58
N GLY A 666 -42.28 -3.96 2.46
CA GLY A 666 -42.23 -4.91 3.55
C GLY A 666 -43.60 -5.36 4.03
N GLY A 667 -43.71 -5.75 5.30
CA GLY A 667 -44.95 -6.26 5.93
C GLY A 667 -44.82 -6.41 7.42
N ALA A 668 -45.91 -6.87 8.03
CA ALA A 668 -45.96 -7.11 9.47
C ALA A 668 -44.94 -8.19 9.91
N GLY A 669 -44.24 -7.93 11.00
CA GLY A 669 -43.24 -8.86 11.58
C GLY A 669 -41.89 -8.93 10.83
N LEU A 670 -41.73 -8.21 9.72
CA LEU A 670 -40.46 -8.13 9.02
C LEU A 670 -39.55 -7.07 9.68
N GLN A 671 -38.26 -7.33 9.66
CA GLN A 671 -37.26 -6.41 10.20
C GLN A 671 -36.74 -5.51 9.07
N PRO A 672 -36.77 -4.17 9.23
CA PRO A 672 -36.24 -3.26 8.25
C PRO A 672 -34.73 -3.25 8.23
N ILE A 673 -34.14 -2.98 7.08
CA ILE A 673 -32.75 -2.59 6.90
C ILE A 673 -32.68 -1.30 6.11
N VAL A 674 -31.67 -0.49 6.42
CA VAL A 674 -31.39 0.78 5.75
C VAL A 674 -29.92 0.86 5.42
N GLY A 675 -29.57 1.29 4.23
CA GLY A 675 -28.21 1.40 3.76
C GLY A 675 -28.12 1.99 2.37
N ASP A 676 -27.00 2.60 1.99
CA ASP A 676 -26.71 2.93 0.59
C ASP A 676 -26.15 1.67 -0.09
N PHE A 677 -27.02 0.82 -0.60
CA PHE A 677 -26.64 -0.44 -1.25
C PHE A 677 -26.24 -0.26 -2.71
N ASP A 678 -26.46 0.90 -3.30
CA ASP A 678 -26.10 1.16 -4.69
C ASP A 678 -25.02 2.25 -4.89
N GLY A 679 -24.64 2.97 -3.84
CA GLY A 679 -23.52 3.92 -3.85
C GLY A 679 -23.90 5.30 -4.41
N ASP A 680 -25.20 5.70 -4.35
CA ASP A 680 -25.66 6.98 -4.86
C ASP A 680 -25.63 8.11 -3.81
N GLY A 681 -25.24 7.81 -2.59
CA GLY A 681 -25.16 8.76 -1.48
C GLY A 681 -26.45 8.94 -0.73
N LYS A 682 -27.50 8.15 -1.01
CA LYS A 682 -28.78 8.18 -0.31
C LYS A 682 -29.13 6.81 0.27
N ALA A 683 -29.94 6.84 1.32
CA ALA A 683 -30.37 5.61 1.95
C ALA A 683 -31.38 4.84 1.12
N ASP A 684 -31.11 3.56 0.91
CA ASP A 684 -32.01 2.56 0.36
C ASP A 684 -32.81 1.90 1.47
N ILE A 685 -33.98 1.37 1.16
CA ILE A 685 -34.86 0.68 2.13
C ILE A 685 -34.98 -0.81 1.80
N GLY A 686 -34.90 -1.63 2.80
CA GLY A 686 -35.01 -3.08 2.60
C GLY A 686 -35.58 -3.82 3.82
N TYR A 687 -35.74 -5.12 3.66
CA TYR A 687 -36.12 -6.03 4.74
C TYR A 687 -35.66 -7.45 4.43
N ILE A 688 -35.62 -8.31 5.45
CA ILE A 688 -35.36 -9.73 5.26
C ILE A 688 -36.67 -10.45 4.92
N VAL A 689 -36.68 -11.12 3.76
CA VAL A 689 -37.75 -12.07 3.37
C VAL A 689 -37.39 -13.43 3.99
N PRO A 690 -38.20 -13.96 4.91
CA PRO A 690 -37.91 -15.25 5.50
C PRO A 690 -38.02 -16.40 4.48
N PRO A 691 -37.37 -17.55 4.74
CA PRO A 691 -37.41 -18.69 3.83
C PRO A 691 -38.86 -19.18 3.66
N SER A 692 -39.28 -19.44 2.42
CA SER A 692 -40.59 -20.02 2.12
C SER A 692 -40.55 -20.89 0.85
N GLY A 693 -41.34 -21.97 0.82
CA GLY A 693 -41.51 -22.79 -0.39
C GLY A 693 -40.22 -23.41 -0.95
N GLY A 694 -39.20 -23.67 -0.12
CA GLY A 694 -37.90 -24.23 -0.55
C GLY A 694 -36.91 -23.19 -1.05
N GLN A 695 -37.26 -21.93 -1.04
CA GLN A 695 -36.34 -20.80 -1.31
C GLN A 695 -35.66 -20.37 -0.03
N GLY A 696 -34.37 -20.05 -0.08
CA GLY A 696 -33.62 -19.44 1.02
C GLY A 696 -34.11 -18.03 1.32
N ALA A 697 -33.78 -17.51 2.51
CA ALA A 697 -34.06 -16.12 2.82
C ALA A 697 -33.24 -15.17 1.94
N VAL A 698 -33.81 -14.00 1.67
CA VAL A 698 -33.16 -12.94 0.89
C VAL A 698 -33.41 -11.57 1.50
N TYR A 699 -32.46 -10.64 1.33
CA TYR A 699 -32.73 -9.22 1.52
C TYR A 699 -33.43 -8.70 0.28
N ALA A 700 -34.55 -8.00 0.44
CA ALA A 700 -35.24 -7.32 -0.64
C ALA A 700 -35.06 -5.81 -0.45
N ILE A 701 -34.31 -5.16 -1.35
CA ILE A 701 -33.86 -3.78 -1.21
C ILE A 701 -34.38 -2.95 -2.36
N ARG A 702 -34.99 -1.79 -2.06
CA ARG A 702 -35.42 -0.78 -3.03
C ARG A 702 -34.47 0.39 -3.00
N LYS A 703 -33.95 0.71 -4.16
CA LYS A 703 -32.89 1.70 -4.34
C LYS A 703 -33.43 3.12 -4.43
N SER A 704 -32.76 4.04 -3.78
CA SER A 704 -32.98 5.48 -3.84
C SER A 704 -32.77 6.03 -5.25
N SER A 705 -31.72 5.60 -5.96
CA SER A 705 -31.41 5.99 -7.35
C SER A 705 -32.53 5.67 -8.35
N THR A 706 -33.40 4.73 -8.01
CA THR A 706 -34.60 4.39 -8.83
C THR A 706 -35.86 5.09 -8.36
N GLY A 707 -35.77 6.02 -7.38
CA GLY A 707 -36.93 6.64 -6.73
C GLY A 707 -37.73 5.60 -5.93
N TYR A 708 -37.09 4.60 -5.37
CA TYR A 708 -37.70 3.49 -4.64
C TYR A 708 -38.74 2.71 -5.47
N SER A 709 -38.50 2.55 -6.78
CA SER A 709 -39.38 1.87 -7.72
C SER A 709 -39.53 0.37 -7.44
N PHE A 710 -40.71 -0.21 -7.72
CA PHE A 710 -40.91 -1.67 -7.72
C PHE A 710 -40.82 -2.31 -9.10
N ALA A 711 -40.45 -1.57 -10.13
CA ALA A 711 -40.39 -2.13 -11.46
C ALA A 711 -39.47 -3.37 -11.51
N ALA A 712 -39.82 -4.33 -12.33
CA ALA A 712 -39.03 -5.56 -12.47
C ALA A 712 -37.57 -5.23 -12.82
N GLY A 713 -36.62 -5.80 -12.06
CA GLY A 713 -35.18 -5.57 -12.19
C GLY A 713 -34.65 -4.35 -11.43
N GLN A 714 -35.50 -3.55 -10.77
CA GLN A 714 -35.04 -2.40 -9.96
C GLN A 714 -34.95 -2.72 -8.46
N VAL A 715 -35.53 -3.82 -8.03
CA VAL A 715 -35.37 -4.34 -6.66
C VAL A 715 -34.12 -5.21 -6.62
N LEU A 716 -33.24 -4.92 -5.68
CA LEU A 716 -32.06 -5.74 -5.43
C LEU A 716 -32.43 -6.89 -4.47
N PHE A 717 -32.19 -8.13 -4.90
CA PHE A 717 -32.34 -9.30 -4.05
C PHE A 717 -30.98 -9.87 -3.72
N VAL A 718 -30.61 -9.87 -2.43
CA VAL A 718 -29.33 -10.39 -1.95
C VAL A 718 -29.58 -11.70 -1.19
N PRO A 719 -28.94 -12.82 -1.54
CA PRO A 719 -29.02 -14.03 -0.74
C PRO A 719 -28.53 -13.77 0.67
N ALA A 720 -29.33 -14.08 1.65
CA ALA A 720 -29.08 -13.69 3.03
C ALA A 720 -28.46 -14.81 3.88
N GLY A 721 -27.61 -15.69 3.31
CA GLY A 721 -26.83 -16.66 4.10
C GLY A 721 -27.59 -17.46 5.16
N PHE A 722 -28.86 -17.77 4.92
CA PHE A 722 -29.76 -18.52 5.84
C PHE A 722 -30.25 -17.75 7.09
N PRO A 723 -30.77 -16.50 7.02
CA PRO A 723 -31.41 -15.91 8.17
C PRO A 723 -32.58 -16.79 8.64
N VAL A 724 -32.64 -16.99 9.93
CA VAL A 724 -33.78 -17.68 10.61
C VAL A 724 -34.52 -16.68 11.47
N LEU A 725 -35.71 -17.05 11.88
CA LEU A 725 -36.49 -16.21 12.77
C LEU A 725 -35.69 -15.99 14.08
N GLY A 726 -35.40 -14.72 14.41
CA GLY A 726 -34.59 -14.32 15.58
C GLY A 726 -33.17 -13.83 15.27
N ASP A 727 -32.73 -13.92 14.03
CA ASP A 727 -31.47 -13.26 13.64
C ASP A 727 -31.63 -11.73 13.66
N THR A 728 -30.62 -11.01 14.12
CA THR A 728 -30.60 -9.55 14.11
C THR A 728 -29.93 -9.06 12.81
N PRO A 729 -30.62 -8.23 11.99
CA PRO A 729 -29.98 -7.65 10.81
C PRO A 729 -28.87 -6.67 11.18
N VAL A 730 -27.78 -6.74 10.45
CA VAL A 730 -26.65 -5.81 10.54
C VAL A 730 -26.37 -5.21 9.15
N VAL A 731 -25.95 -3.96 9.11
CA VAL A 731 -25.65 -3.25 7.87
C VAL A 731 -24.45 -2.34 8.07
N GLY A 732 -23.49 -2.40 7.18
CA GLY A 732 -22.29 -1.55 7.20
C GLY A 732 -21.51 -1.72 5.91
N ASP A 733 -20.48 -0.91 5.68
CA ASP A 733 -19.52 -1.10 4.59
C ASP A 733 -18.34 -1.91 5.16
N PHE A 734 -18.41 -3.25 5.07
CA PHE A 734 -17.42 -4.14 5.65
C PHE A 734 -16.23 -4.41 4.73
N ASP A 735 -16.37 -4.16 3.44
CA ASP A 735 -15.32 -4.38 2.46
C ASP A 735 -14.68 -3.08 1.92
N GLY A 736 -15.26 -1.91 2.24
CA GLY A 736 -14.68 -0.61 1.95
C GLY A 736 -14.90 -0.13 0.52
N ASP A 737 -15.92 -0.63 -0.18
CA ASP A 737 -16.22 -0.23 -1.55
C ASP A 737 -17.17 1.00 -1.63
N GLY A 738 -17.59 1.53 -0.48
CA GLY A 738 -18.48 2.68 -0.36
C GLY A 738 -19.95 2.33 -0.42
N LYS A 739 -20.32 1.05 -0.46
CA LYS A 739 -21.71 0.56 -0.43
C LYS A 739 -21.98 -0.20 0.85
N ALA A 740 -23.25 -0.29 1.19
CA ALA A 740 -23.69 -1.05 2.34
C ALA A 740 -23.67 -2.56 2.04
N ASP A 741 -23.12 -3.32 2.99
CA ASP A 741 -23.13 -4.78 3.03
C ASP A 741 -24.19 -5.25 4.02
N PRO A 742 -25.20 -6.02 3.58
CA PRO A 742 -26.21 -6.56 4.49
C PRO A 742 -25.72 -7.86 5.13
N GLY A 743 -25.98 -8.01 6.42
CA GLY A 743 -25.60 -9.20 7.17
C GLY A 743 -26.56 -9.53 8.29
N ILE A 744 -26.26 -10.61 9.01
CA ILE A 744 -26.98 -11.03 10.20
C ILE A 744 -26.03 -11.30 11.37
N TRP A 745 -26.52 -11.02 12.56
CA TRP A 745 -26.01 -11.54 13.81
C TRP A 745 -26.95 -12.63 14.33
N ARG A 746 -26.44 -13.86 14.47
CA ARG A 746 -27.15 -15.00 15.06
C ARG A 746 -26.72 -15.19 16.49
N GLU A 747 -27.47 -14.58 17.38
CA GLU A 747 -27.21 -14.60 18.83
C GLU A 747 -27.08 -16.02 19.40
N SER A 748 -27.96 -16.92 18.98
CA SER A 748 -27.99 -18.30 19.49
C SER A 748 -26.72 -19.13 19.23
N GLN A 749 -25.91 -18.69 18.29
CA GLN A 749 -24.68 -19.37 17.86
C GLN A 749 -23.43 -18.49 17.99
N GLY A 750 -23.60 -17.19 18.27
CA GLY A 750 -22.47 -16.23 18.25
C GLY A 750 -21.86 -16.07 16.85
N VAL A 751 -22.70 -16.01 15.81
CA VAL A 751 -22.22 -16.04 14.42
C VAL A 751 -22.64 -14.78 13.66
N TRP A 752 -21.68 -14.19 12.94
CA TRP A 752 -21.87 -13.11 11.97
C TRP A 752 -21.77 -13.67 10.55
N ILE A 753 -22.70 -13.29 9.68
CA ILE A 753 -22.70 -13.63 8.28
C ILE A 753 -23.04 -12.38 7.48
N ILE A 754 -22.11 -11.87 6.67
CA ILE A 754 -22.24 -10.59 5.95
C ILE A 754 -21.96 -10.82 4.48
N ALA A 755 -22.87 -10.39 3.61
CA ALA A 755 -22.73 -10.48 2.17
C ALA A 755 -22.05 -9.23 1.61
N LEU A 756 -20.95 -9.38 0.86
CA LEU A 756 -20.10 -8.29 0.41
C LEU A 756 -20.55 -7.70 -0.93
N SER A 757 -20.74 -6.39 -0.98
CA SER A 757 -21.20 -5.60 -2.16
C SER A 757 -20.16 -5.62 -3.29
N SER A 758 -18.86 -5.52 -2.99
CA SER A 758 -17.79 -5.54 -3.99
C SER A 758 -17.73 -6.83 -4.82
N SER A 759 -18.23 -7.93 -4.26
CA SER A 759 -18.37 -9.21 -4.96
C SER A 759 -19.73 -9.41 -5.65
N ASN A 760 -20.55 -8.36 -5.73
CA ASN A 760 -21.97 -8.45 -6.09
C ASN A 760 -22.70 -9.50 -5.21
N TYR A 761 -22.39 -9.49 -3.92
CA TYR A 761 -22.96 -10.33 -2.85
C TYR A 761 -22.73 -11.83 -3.04
N SER A 762 -21.69 -12.23 -3.75
CA SER A 762 -21.31 -13.64 -3.95
C SER A 762 -20.29 -14.15 -2.93
N SER A 763 -19.62 -13.24 -2.22
CA SER A 763 -18.67 -13.55 -1.14
C SER A 763 -19.24 -13.11 0.21
N TYR A 764 -18.77 -13.76 1.29
CA TYR A 764 -19.29 -13.52 2.63
C TYR A 764 -18.15 -13.42 3.65
N ILE A 765 -18.30 -12.50 4.64
CA ILE A 765 -17.59 -12.58 5.90
C ILE A 765 -18.38 -13.54 6.80
N PHE A 766 -17.66 -14.53 7.36
CA PHE A 766 -18.18 -15.43 8.37
C PHE A 766 -17.27 -15.37 9.60
N SER A 767 -17.84 -14.99 10.75
CA SER A 767 -17.08 -14.92 12.00
C SER A 767 -17.90 -15.52 13.14
N GLN A 768 -17.28 -16.41 13.91
CA GLN A 768 -17.85 -16.90 15.16
C GLN A 768 -17.29 -16.06 16.32
N TRP A 769 -18.06 -15.06 16.74
CA TRP A 769 -17.64 -14.02 17.66
C TRP A 769 -18.80 -13.50 18.49
N GLY A 770 -18.69 -13.55 19.81
CA GLY A 770 -19.76 -13.21 20.73
C GLY A 770 -20.55 -14.43 21.24
N GLN A 771 -21.62 -14.19 21.97
CA GLN A 771 -22.48 -15.23 22.56
C GLN A 771 -23.90 -14.70 22.76
N SER A 772 -24.83 -15.58 23.19
CA SER A 772 -26.18 -15.17 23.54
C SER A 772 -26.19 -14.14 24.68
N GLY A 773 -27.03 -13.11 24.55
CA GLY A 773 -27.12 -11.94 25.43
C GLY A 773 -26.24 -10.77 25.01
N ASP A 774 -25.42 -10.89 23.94
CA ASP A 774 -24.64 -9.79 23.39
C ASP A 774 -25.52 -8.86 22.56
N ILE A 775 -25.28 -7.55 22.68
CA ILE A 775 -25.84 -6.53 21.78
C ILE A 775 -24.83 -6.32 20.65
N ALA A 776 -25.22 -6.69 19.45
CA ALA A 776 -24.36 -6.59 18.26
C ALA A 776 -24.38 -5.20 17.63
N PHE A 777 -23.24 -4.76 17.07
CA PHE A 777 -23.08 -3.52 16.31
C PHE A 777 -22.28 -3.77 15.02
N PRO A 778 -22.63 -3.05 13.91
CA PRO A 778 -23.77 -2.16 13.77
C PRO A 778 -25.09 -2.92 13.73
N ASN A 779 -26.16 -2.37 14.29
CA ASN A 779 -27.50 -2.89 14.09
C ASN A 779 -28.31 -1.94 13.20
N SER A 780 -29.15 -2.51 12.33
CA SER A 780 -29.87 -1.74 11.29
C SER A 780 -31.12 -1.04 11.80
N SER A 781 -31.56 -1.26 13.06
CA SER A 781 -32.89 -0.89 13.50
C SER A 781 -32.97 -0.13 14.82
N GLY A 782 -31.83 0.21 15.45
CA GLY A 782 -31.86 0.87 16.78
C GLY A 782 -32.59 0.07 17.88
N ARG A 783 -32.81 -1.25 17.68
CA ARG A 783 -33.32 -2.14 18.74
C ARG A 783 -32.14 -2.66 19.55
N HIS A 784 -32.26 -2.50 20.86
CA HIS A 784 -31.37 -3.09 21.86
C HIS A 784 -32.10 -4.20 22.59
#